data_361df0dffeac1c7dd36a5f2e7c213242
#
_entry.id   361df0dffeac1c7dd36a5f2e7c213242
#
_cell.length_a   1.000
_cell.length_b   1.000
_cell.length_c   1.000
_cell.angle_alpha   90.00
_cell.angle_beta   90.00
_cell.angle_gamma   90.00
#
_symmetry.space_group_name_H-M   'P 1'
#
loop_
_entity.id
_entity.type
_entity.pdbx_description
1 polymer ?
#
loop_
_entity_poly.entity_id
_entity_poly.type
_entity_poly.pdbx_seq_one_letter_code
_entity_poly.pdbx_strand_id
1 'polypeptide(L)'
;MNNKKTATNRKGMIPNRLNKFSIRKYSVGTASILVGTTLIFGLSGHEAKASEHTNGELNQSKNEATAPSENKTTEKVDSRQQNNVEQNTTSNQPKVNESDNTSVKETTEEPQNTTSTQPTKKNNDATANKDNLAAQNISTQANDVSATPKTTTIKPRTLNRMAVNTVAAPQQGTNVNDKVHFSNIDIAIDKGHVNSTTGKTEFWATSSDVLKLKANYTIDDSVKEGDTFTFKYGQYFRPGSVRLPSQTQNLYNAQGNIIAKGIYDSTTNTTTYTFTNYVDQYTNVSGSFEQVAFAKRENATTDKTAYKMEVTLGNDAYSEEIIVDYGNKKAQPLISSTNYINNEDLSRNMTVYVNQPKNTYTKETFVSTLTGYKFNPDAKNFKIYEVTDQNQFVDSFTPDTSKLIDVTDKFKITYSNDNKTATVDLMNGQTNSNKQYIIQQVAYPDNTSTDNGKIDYTLDTDKTKYSWSNSYSSVNGSSTANGDQKKYNLGDYVWEDTNKDGKQDANEKGIKGVYVILKDSNGKELDRTTTDENGKYQFTGLGNGTYSVEFSTLAGYTPTTVNAGTDDAVDSDGLTTTGVIKDADNMTLDSGFYKTPKYSLGDYVWYDSNKDGKQDSTEKGIKGVKVTLQNEKGEVIGTTETDENGKYRFDNLDSGKYKVIFEKPAGLKQTGTNTTEDDKDADGGEVDVTITDHDDFTLDNGYFEEETSDSDSDS
;
A
#
# COMPACT_ATOMS: atom_id res chain seq x y z
N MET A 1 -0.25 -43.61 15.94
CA MET A 1 0.02 -43.20 15.74
C MET A 1 0.50 -42.63 14.92
N ASN A 2 0.42 -42.66 14.85
CA ASN A 2 0.81 -42.07 14.22
C ASN A 2 0.64 -41.23 13.60
N ASN A 3 0.34 -41.26 13.65
CA ASN A 3 0.24 -40.43 13.05
C ASN A 3 0.49 -39.47 12.95
N LYS A 4 0.53 -39.55 13.24
CA LYS A 4 0.70 -38.67 13.17
C LYS A 4 1.24 -38.03 12.69
N LYS A 5 1.34 -38.32 12.76
CA LYS A 5 1.90 -37.76 12.42
C LYS A 5 1.99 -37.21 11.48
N THR A 6 1.68 -37.52 11.37
CA THR A 6 1.86 -37.13 10.58
C THR A 6 1.72 -36.12 10.18
N ALA A 7 1.48 -36.05 10.61
CA ALA A 7 1.34 -35.13 10.28
C ALA A 7 1.83 -34.18 10.02
N THR A 8 1.90 -34.52 10.32
CA THR A 8 2.36 -33.72 10.11
C THR A 8 2.77 -33.09 9.32
N ASN A 9 2.67 -33.49 9.38
CA ASN A 9 3.03 -33.00 8.71
C ASN A 9 2.81 -32.18 8.03
N ARG A 10 2.49 -32.19 8.25
CA ARG A 10 2.30 -31.40 7.71
C ARG A 10 2.45 -30.42 7.34
N LYS A 11 2.50 -30.54 7.56
CA LYS A 11 2.60 -29.70 7.34
C LYS A 11 2.82 -29.00 6.78
N GLY A 12 2.81 -29.30 6.99
CA GLY A 12 2.95 -28.73 6.67
C GLY A 12 2.92 -27.87 6.02
N MET A 13 2.87 -27.73 6.25
CA MET A 13 2.83 -27.06 5.93
C MET A 13 2.65 -26.18 5.51
N ILE A 14 2.46 -26.32 5.78
CA ILE A 14 2.30 -25.61 5.75
C ILE A 14 2.20 -24.69 5.29
N PRO A 15 2.14 -24.73 5.43
CA PRO A 15 2.09 -24.04 5.34
C PRO A 15 2.16 -23.21 4.71
N ASN A 16 2.23 -23.38 4.74
CA ASN A 16 2.48 -22.98 4.54
C ASN A 16 2.44 -22.29 3.88
N ARG A 17 2.04 -22.00 3.76
CA ARG A 17 2.08 -21.59 3.61
C ARG A 17 2.05 -21.00 3.20
N LEU A 18 1.88 -21.16 3.02
CA LEU A 18 2.06 -20.80 3.02
C LEU A 18 2.29 -20.35 2.61
N ASN A 19 1.86 -20.30 2.62
CA ASN A 19 2.29 -20.08 2.52
C ASN A 19 2.49 -19.57 2.05
N LYS A 20 2.21 -19.34 2.01
CA LYS A 20 2.41 -18.92 1.80
C LYS A 20 2.56 -18.32 1.62
N PHE A 21 2.14 -18.40 1.68
CA PHE A 21 2.50 -18.02 1.34
C PHE A 21 2.90 -17.55 1.45
N SER A 22 2.52 -17.78 1.31
CA SER A 22 2.92 -17.61 1.37
C SER A 22 3.48 -17.18 1.30
N ILE A 23 2.89 -17.27 1.14
CA ILE A 23 3.37 -17.01 1.04
C ILE A 23 3.88 -16.61 0.93
N ARG A 24 3.40 -16.62 0.82
CA ARG A 24 3.78 -16.33 0.58
C ARG A 24 4.49 -15.94 0.65
N LYS A 25 4.06 -15.90 0.61
CA LYS A 25 4.46 -15.63 0.43
C LYS A 25 5.13 -15.33 0.40
N TYR A 26 4.51 -14.93 0.52
CA TYR A 26 4.94 -14.78 0.26
C TYR A 26 5.55 -14.44 0.31
N SER A 27 5.04 -14.65 0.06
CA SER A 27 5.43 -14.47 -0.18
C SER A 27 5.90 -14.21 -0.35
N VAL A 28 5.27 -14.19 -0.56
CA VAL A 28 5.49 -14.01 -0.88
C VAL A 28 5.76 -13.86 -0.90
N GLY A 29 5.23 -13.79 -1.31
CA GLY A 29 5.18 -13.58 -1.57
C GLY A 29 5.34 -13.58 -1.72
N THR A 30 5.07 -13.45 -1.46
CA THR A 30 5.02 -13.44 -1.80
C THR A 30 5.02 -13.42 -1.84
N ALA A 31 4.36 -13.53 -2.52
CA ALA A 31 4.31 -13.51 -2.82
C ALA A 31 4.31 -13.51 -2.89
N SER A 32 3.83 -13.20 -2.96
CA SER A 32 3.79 -13.29 -3.20
C SER A 32 3.73 -13.40 -3.14
N ILE A 33 2.99 -13.30 -3.71
CA ILE A 33 3.00 -13.43 -3.83
C ILE A 33 3.08 -13.39 -3.74
N LEU A 34 2.34 -13.18 -4.14
CA LEU A 34 2.54 -13.24 -4.20
C LEU A 34 2.62 -13.23 -4.07
N VAL A 35 1.88 -13.08 -4.35
CA VAL A 35 2.07 -13.13 -4.34
C VAL A 35 2.29 -13.20 -4.00
N GLY A 36 1.82 -12.97 -4.45
CA GLY A 36 1.83 -13.03 -4.13
C GLY A 36 2.24 -13.12 -3.72
N THR A 37 1.70 -13.20 -4.15
CA THR A 37 2.15 -13.30 -3.90
C THR A 37 2.74 -13.09 -3.47
N THR A 38 2.02 -13.14 -4.10
CA THR A 38 2.69 -13.10 -3.84
C THR A 38 3.34 -12.89 -3.37
N LEU A 39 2.60 -12.48 -3.93
CA LEU A 39 3.28 -12.50 -3.48
C LEU A 39 3.88 -12.40 -3.04
N ILE A 40 3.50 -12.31 -3.28
CA ILE A 40 4.13 -12.48 -2.80
C ILE A 40 4.83 -12.42 -2.38
N PHE A 41 4.38 -12.30 -2.43
CA PHE A 41 5.01 -12.56 -1.99
C PHE A 41 5.80 -12.28 -1.56
N GLY A 42 5.50 -11.91 -2.11
CA GLY A 42 5.90 -12.07 -1.66
C GLY A 42 6.68 -11.95 -1.39
N LEU A 43 6.07 -11.37 -1.50
CA LEU A 43 6.59 -11.63 -0.89
C LEU A 43 7.35 -11.48 -0.61
N SER A 44 7.31 -11.12 -0.69
CA SER A 44 7.88 -11.17 -0.08
C SER A 44 8.65 -10.98 -0.11
N GLY A 45 8.42 -10.52 -0.44
CA GLY A 45 8.74 -10.55 -0.08
C GLY A 45 9.37 -10.64 -0.57
N HIS A 46 8.95 -10.53 -0.67
CA HIS A 46 9.22 -10.83 -1.05
C HIS A 46 9.61 -11.02 -1.36
N GLU A 47 8.98 -10.76 -1.85
CA GLU A 47 9.07 -11.12 -2.30
C GLU A 47 9.20 -11.45 -2.45
N ALA A 48 9.04 -10.94 -2.82
CA ALA A 48 8.96 -11.36 -3.07
C ALA A 48 9.12 -11.68 -3.46
N LYS A 49 8.64 -11.67 -3.81
CA LYS A 49 8.57 -12.03 -4.30
C LYS A 49 8.95 -12.33 -4.36
N ALA A 50 8.53 -11.82 -4.78
CA ALA A 50 8.67 -12.20 -5.01
C ALA A 50 9.08 -12.46 -5.02
N SER A 51 8.60 -12.59 -5.41
CA SER A 51 8.85 -13.02 -5.64
C SER A 51 9.33 -13.24 -5.62
N GLU A 52 8.62 -12.97 -5.97
CA GLU A 52 8.87 -13.28 -6.22
C GLU A 52 9.46 -13.45 -5.74
N HIS A 53 9.23 -12.98 -6.06
CA HIS A 53 9.71 -13.31 -6.04
C HIS A 53 10.35 -13.45 -5.69
N THR A 54 9.82 -13.11 -6.20
CA THR A 54 10.31 -13.32 -6.14
C THR A 54 11.04 -13.55 -5.69
N ASN A 55 10.88 -13.57 -6.19
CA ASN A 55 11.50 -13.99 -5.93
C ASN A 55 12.29 -14.20 -5.59
N GLY A 56 11.74 -13.83 -6.22
CA GLY A 56 12.16 -13.95 -5.97
C GLY A 56 12.97 -14.11 -5.84
N GLU A 57 12.71 -14.29 -6.18
CA GLU A 57 13.39 -14.53 -6.16
C GLU A 57 14.23 -14.85 -5.89
N LEU A 58 14.13 -14.68 -6.59
CA LEU A 58 14.90 -15.05 -6.61
C LEU A 58 15.79 -15.47 -6.20
N ASN A 59 15.81 -15.61 -6.49
CA ASN A 59 16.62 -16.30 -6.19
C ASN A 59 17.72 -16.63 -5.83
N GLN A 60 17.28 -16.55 -6.09
CA GLN A 60 18.12 -16.98 -5.93
C GLN A 60 19.11 -17.44 -5.47
N SER A 61 18.85 -17.19 -5.95
CA SER A 61 19.59 -17.81 -5.58
C SER A 61 20.51 -18.33 -5.46
N LYS A 62 20.26 -18.27 -5.68
CA LYS A 62 20.98 -18.88 -5.34
C LYS A 62 22.02 -19.08 -5.43
N ASN A 63 22.10 -18.92 -5.94
CA ASN A 63 23.19 -19.39 -5.90
C ASN A 63 24.26 -19.56 -5.80
N GLU A 64 23.84 -19.15 -5.98
CA GLU A 64 24.80 -19.51 -5.91
C GLU A 64 25.44 -20.04 -5.66
N ALA A 65 25.67 -19.86 -6.03
CA ALA A 65 26.36 -20.49 -5.76
C ALA A 65 26.96 -20.93 -5.69
N THR A 66 26.79 -20.93 -6.07
CA THR A 66 27.42 -21.56 -5.84
C THR A 66 28.06 -21.76 -5.83
N ALA A 67 28.03 -21.71 -6.20
CA ALA A 67 28.66 -22.07 -6.15
C ALA A 67 29.14 -22.36 -6.10
N PRO A 68 29.29 -22.37 -6.39
CA PRO A 68 29.80 -22.80 -6.39
C PRO A 68 30.29 -23.02 -6.22
N SER A 69 29.86 -22.75 -6.62
CA SER A 69 30.30 -23.24 -6.52
C SER A 69 30.85 -23.41 -6.42
N GLU A 70 30.09 -23.05 -6.76
CA GLU A 70 30.65 -23.35 -6.78
C GLU A 70 30.97 -23.70 -6.48
N ASN A 71 31.24 -23.56 -6.86
CA ASN A 71 31.73 -24.10 -6.77
C ASN A 71 32.10 -24.62 -6.46
N LYS A 72 31.59 -24.16 -6.67
CA LYS A 72 31.96 -24.65 -6.50
C LYS A 72 32.38 -24.94 -6.26
N THR A 73 32.35 -24.73 -6.81
CA THR A 73 32.75 -25.02 -6.56
C THR A 73 33.01 -25.14 -6.33
N THR A 74 32.81 -24.98 -6.75
CA THR A 74 33.03 -25.17 -6.45
C THR A 74 33.26 -25.05 -6.20
N GLU A 75 32.58 -24.75 -6.56
CA GLU A 75 32.80 -24.69 -6.36
C GLU A 75 32.72 -24.63 -6.05
N LYS A 76 32.66 -24.30 -6.26
CA LYS A 76 32.68 -24.38 -6.11
C LYS A 76 32.76 -24.09 -5.83
N VAL A 77 32.91 -23.78 -6.41
CA VAL A 77 32.96 -23.72 -6.05
C VAL A 77 32.79 -23.36 -5.91
N ASP A 78 32.43 -22.90 -6.35
CA ASP A 78 32.42 -22.74 -6.10
C ASP A 78 32.17 -22.42 -6.03
N SER A 79 31.78 -22.14 -6.23
CA SER A 79 31.65 -22.03 -6.32
C SER A 79 31.48 -21.55 -6.31
N ARG A 80 31.16 -21.46 -6.56
CA ARG A 80 31.14 -21.14 -6.80
C ARG A 80 30.73 -20.95 -6.90
N GLN A 81 30.35 -20.76 -7.01
CA GLN A 81 30.21 -20.77 -7.36
C GLN A 81 29.94 -20.58 -7.28
N GLN A 82 29.69 -20.11 -7.49
CA GLN A 82 29.66 -20.24 -7.59
C GLN A 82 29.41 -20.06 -7.50
N ASN A 83 29.05 -19.70 -7.86
CA ASN A 83 29.13 -19.85 -7.93
C ASN A 83 29.20 -19.78 -7.86
N ASN A 84 28.73 -19.30 -8.38
CA ASN A 84 29.07 -19.55 -8.44
C ASN A 84 29.22 -19.57 -8.35
N VAL A 85 29.13 -18.99 -8.81
CA VAL A 85 29.47 -19.35 -8.57
C VAL A 85 29.45 -19.26 -8.62
N GLU A 86 28.97 -18.80 -9.02
CA GLU A 86 29.28 -18.97 -8.88
C GLU A 86 29.35 -19.04 -8.61
N GLN A 87 29.32 -18.81 -9.12
CA GLN A 87 29.69 -19.16 -8.86
C GLN A 87 29.90 -19.40 -8.60
N ASN A 88 29.89 -18.93 -9.12
CA ASN A 88 30.40 -19.57 -8.79
C ASN A 88 30.82 -19.99 -8.54
N THR A 89 30.82 -19.65 -9.06
CA THR A 89 31.35 -20.27 -8.77
C THR A 89 31.75 -20.69 -8.43
N THR A 90 31.97 -20.64 -8.80
CA THR A 90 32.45 -21.38 -8.32
C THR A 90 32.89 -21.61 -8.10
N SER A 91 33.07 -21.24 -8.44
CA SER A 91 33.55 -21.80 -8.04
C SER A 91 33.91 -21.95 -7.71
N ASN A 92 34.05 -21.74 -8.05
CA ASN A 92 34.36 -22.25 -7.51
C ASN A 92 34.55 -22.15 -7.33
N GLN A 93 34.18 -21.74 -7.72
CA GLN A 93 34.28 -21.92 -7.32
C GLN A 93 34.03 -21.75 -7.31
N PRO A 94 34.54 -21.47 -7.74
CA PRO A 94 34.17 -21.41 -7.47
C PRO A 94 33.83 -21.19 -7.49
N LYS A 95 33.27 -20.74 -7.57
CA LYS A 95 32.75 -20.75 -7.41
C LYS A 95 32.29 -20.16 -7.39
N VAL A 96 32.22 -19.72 -7.65
CA VAL A 96 31.81 -19.27 -7.55
C VAL A 96 31.38 -18.79 -7.58
N ASN A 97 31.22 -18.35 -7.66
CA ASN A 97 30.81 -18.07 -7.60
C ASN A 97 30.56 -17.46 -7.50
N GLU A 98 30.22 -16.83 -7.84
CA GLU A 98 29.95 -16.47 -7.63
C GLU A 98 29.59 -16.21 -7.49
N SER A 99 29.99 -15.93 -7.85
CA SER A 99 29.69 -15.99 -7.59
C SER A 99 29.52 -15.79 -7.74
N ASP A 100 29.57 -15.38 -8.12
CA ASP A 100 29.39 -15.51 -8.02
C ASP A 100 29.03 -15.48 -7.92
N ASN A 101 29.12 -15.12 -8.09
CA ASN A 101 28.80 -15.44 -7.78
C ASN A 101 28.38 -15.31 -7.76
N THR A 102 28.21 -15.07 -8.04
CA THR A 102 27.77 -15.17 -7.75
C THR A 102 27.12 -15.00 -7.76
N SER A 103 26.93 -14.75 -7.95
CA SER A 103 26.24 -14.93 -7.63
C SER A 103 25.56 -14.63 -7.84
N VAL A 104 25.07 -14.26 -7.99
CA VAL A 104 24.22 -14.17 -7.75
C VAL A 104 23.38 -13.89 -7.88
N LYS A 105 22.55 -13.57 -7.94
CA LYS A 105 21.71 -13.52 -7.83
C LYS A 105 21.05 -12.94 -7.69
N GLU A 106 20.73 -12.45 -7.63
CA GLU A 106 20.07 -12.08 -7.13
C GLU A 106 19.33 -11.60 -7.16
N THR A 107 19.12 -11.24 -7.29
CA THR A 107 18.34 -10.94 -6.94
C THR A 107 17.67 -10.47 -7.16
N THR A 108 17.25 -10.12 -7.23
CA THR A 108 16.48 -9.86 -6.98
C THR A 108 15.92 -9.44 -7.10
N GLU A 109 15.91 -9.12 -7.16
CA GLU A 109 15.29 -8.85 -6.87
C GLU A 109 14.63 -8.59 -6.97
N GLU A 110 14.47 -8.52 -7.10
CA GLU A 110 13.72 -8.28 -7.00
C GLU A 110 13.07 -8.08 -7.11
N PRO A 111 13.15 -8.01 -7.38
CA PRO A 111 12.40 -7.88 -7.52
C PRO A 111 12.00 -7.70 -7.58
N GLN A 112 11.38 -7.71 -7.82
CA GLN A 112 10.91 -7.71 -7.95
C GLN A 112 10.48 -7.59 -7.77
N ASN A 113 10.12 -7.33 -8.27
CA ASN A 113 9.60 -7.44 -8.45
C ASN A 113 9.29 -7.55 -8.26
N THR A 114 8.85 -7.33 -8.64
CA THR A 114 8.46 -7.47 -8.77
C THR A 114 8.12 -7.56 -8.50
N THR A 115 7.74 -7.34 -8.74
CA THR A 115 7.27 -7.51 -8.85
C THR A 115 7.01 -7.63 -8.44
N SER A 116 6.78 -7.13 -8.64
CA SER A 116 6.47 -7.41 -8.66
C SER A 116 6.27 -7.51 -8.33
N THR A 117 5.91 -7.31 -8.62
CA THR A 117 5.64 -7.53 -8.68
C THR A 117 5.47 -7.63 -8.28
N GLN A 118 5.23 -7.27 -8.38
CA GLN A 118 4.95 -7.41 -8.36
C GLN A 118 4.77 -7.41 -8.12
N PRO A 119 4.48 -7.32 -8.57
CA PRO A 119 4.21 -7.50 -8.73
C PRO A 119 4.18 -7.49 -8.50
N THR A 120 3.63 -7.23 -8.61
CA THR A 120 3.54 -7.40 -8.65
C THR A 120 3.45 -7.47 -8.36
N LYS A 121 3.04 -7.20 -8.61
CA LYS A 121 2.93 -7.28 -8.67
C LYS A 121 2.91 -7.23 -8.47
N LYS A 122 2.44 -7.04 -8.76
CA LYS A 122 2.43 -7.07 -8.87
C LYS A 122 2.56 -6.95 -8.67
N ASN A 123 1.96 -6.56 -8.97
CA ASN A 123 2.18 -6.60 -9.08
C ASN A 123 2.46 -6.60 -8.83
N ASN A 124 1.77 -6.22 -9.22
CA ASN A 124 2.14 -6.30 -9.27
C ASN A 124 2.51 -6.35 -9.01
N ASP A 125 1.70 -6.11 -9.37
CA ASP A 125 2.11 -6.17 -9.47
C ASP A 125 2.44 -6.30 -9.15
N ALA A 126 1.72 -6.22 -9.76
CA ALA A 126 2.10 -6.42 -9.71
C ALA A 126 2.56 -6.47 -9.49
N THR A 127 2.05 -6.46 -9.43
CA THR A 127 2.52 -6.62 -9.38
C THR A 127 3.02 -6.56 -9.01
N ALA A 128 2.16 -6.46 -9.74
CA ALA A 128 2.67 -6.56 -9.58
C ALA A 128 3.24 -6.52 -9.36
N ASN A 129 2.65 -6.26 -9.32
CA ASN A 129 3.21 -6.41 -9.23
C ASN A 129 3.85 -6.32 -9.15
N LYS A 130 3.22 -6.09 -9.63
CA LYS A 130 3.67 -6.12 -9.74
C LYS A 130 4.39 -5.83 -9.48
N ASP A 131 3.62 -5.80 -9.77
CA ASP A 131 4.20 -5.72 -9.75
C ASP A 131 4.80 -5.63 -9.39
N ASN A 132 4.32 -5.49 -9.71
CA ASN A 132 4.83 -5.65 -9.54
C ASN A 132 5.42 -5.59 -9.46
N LEU A 133 4.70 -5.12 -9.85
CA LEU A 133 5.08 -5.24 -9.85
C LEU A 133 5.50 -5.05 -9.76
N ALA A 134 5.14 -4.77 -9.88
CA ALA A 134 5.37 -4.88 -9.61
C ALA A 134 5.77 -4.59 -9.67
N ALA A 135 5.41 -4.53 -9.98
CA ALA A 135 5.63 -4.59 -9.83
C ALA A 135 5.90 -4.30 -10.01
N GLN A 136 5.37 -4.27 -10.21
CA GLN A 136 5.46 -4.32 -10.28
C GLN A 136 5.53 -3.95 -10.36
N ASN A 137 5.23 -3.28 -10.66
CA ASN A 137 5.20 -3.31 -10.73
C ASN A 137 5.10 -2.88 -10.77
N ILE A 138 4.63 -2.24 -11.17
CA ILE A 138 4.39 -2.23 -10.88
C ILE A 138 4.18 -1.97 -10.99
N SER A 139 3.96 -1.93 -11.09
CA SER A 139 3.70 -1.95 -10.92
C SER A 139 3.55 -1.59 -10.92
N THR A 140 3.20 -1.39 -11.14
CA THR A 140 2.94 -1.35 -10.95
C THR A 140 2.71 -1.10 -10.76
N GLN A 141 2.17 -0.77 -10.95
CA GLN A 141 1.83 -0.74 -10.64
C GLN A 141 1.68 -0.53 -10.04
N ALA A 142 1.36 0.02 -10.56
CA ALA A 142 1.08 -0.05 -9.92
C ALA A 142 1.04 0.11 -9.52
N ASN A 143 0.63 0.41 -9.58
CA ASN A 143 0.46 0.22 -9.05
C ASN A 143 0.64 0.39 -8.58
N ASP A 144 -0.09 0.76 -8.79
CA ASP A 144 -0.17 0.77 -8.32
C ASP A 144 -0.16 0.95 -7.81
N VAL A 145 -0.90 1.58 -8.17
CA VAL A 145 -1.15 1.44 -7.45
C VAL A 145 -0.97 1.57 -7.25
N SER A 146 -1.30 1.97 -7.38
CA SER A 146 -1.20 1.90 -6.88
C SER A 146 -0.78 2.20 -6.95
N ALA A 147 -0.91 2.67 -7.08
CA ALA A 147 -0.67 2.88 -6.90
C ALA A 147 -0.49 3.38 -7.35
N THR A 148 -0.63 3.66 -7.34
CA THR A 148 -0.66 3.97 -7.55
C THR A 148 -0.56 4.46 -7.86
N PRO A 149 -0.65 5.05 -8.11
CA PRO A 149 -0.69 5.30 -8.24
C PRO A 149 -0.54 5.77 -8.57
N LYS A 150 -0.95 6.14 -8.70
CA LYS A 150 -0.94 6.37 -8.70
C LYS A 150 -0.87 6.43 -9.14
N THR A 151 -0.88 6.81 -9.31
CA THR A 151 -0.82 6.73 -9.50
C THR A 151 -0.77 6.65 -10.01
N THR A 152 -1.05 7.14 -10.18
CA THR A 152 -1.16 6.89 -10.38
C THR A 152 -1.20 6.81 -10.93
N THR A 153 -1.52 7.26 -11.14
CA THR A 153 -1.68 7.05 -11.38
C THR A 153 -1.81 7.06 -11.92
N ILE A 154 -2.02 7.59 -12.08
CA ILE A 154 -2.24 7.48 -12.30
C ILE A 154 -2.38 7.59 -12.87
N LYS A 155 -2.46 8.00 -13.02
CA LYS A 155 -2.71 8.14 -13.30
C LYS A 155 -2.90 8.23 -13.84
N PRO A 156 -3.09 8.58 -14.11
CA PRO A 156 -3.39 8.63 -14.37
C PRO A 156 -3.58 8.63 -14.87
N ARG A 157 -3.97 9.08 -15.06
CA ARG A 157 -4.33 9.05 -15.19
C ARG A 157 -4.62 9.30 -15.77
N THR A 158 -4.79 9.73 -16.01
CA THR A 158 -5.12 9.94 -16.17
C THR A 158 -5.21 10.29 -16.60
N LEU A 159 -5.44 10.81 -16.90
CA LEU A 159 -5.61 11.08 -16.94
C LEU A 159 -5.71 11.33 -17.44
N ASN A 160 -5.97 11.81 -17.65
CA ASN A 160 -6.09 11.91 -17.70
C ASN A 160 -6.05 12.16 -18.08
N ARG A 161 -6.21 12.64 -18.26
CA ARG A 161 -6.15 12.82 -18.14
C ARG A 161 -6.16 13.08 -18.30
N MET A 162 -6.33 13.55 -18.49
CA MET A 162 -6.24 13.72 -18.16
C MET A 162 -6.08 13.92 -18.16
N ALA A 163 -6.31 14.40 -18.50
CA ALA A 163 -6.02 14.43 -18.04
C ALA A 163 -5.71 14.44 -17.96
N VAL A 164 -6.03 14.99 -18.42
CA VAL A 164 -5.46 14.86 -18.00
C VAL A 164 -5.16 14.85 -17.69
N ASN A 165 -6.00 15.46 -17.84
CA ASN A 165 -5.55 15.44 -17.31
C ASN A 165 -4.54 15.46 -17.30
N THR A 166 -4.75 16.09 -17.56
CA THR A 166 -3.36 16.16 -17.27
C THR A 166 -3.09 15.88 -15.83
N VAL A 167 -2.66 14.71 -15.53
CA VAL A 167 -2.05 14.50 -14.23
C VAL A 167 -0.87 15.46 -14.18
N ALA A 168 -0.90 16.41 -13.26
CA ALA A 168 0.26 17.23 -12.98
C ALA A 168 1.46 16.31 -12.78
N ALA A 169 2.58 16.62 -13.39
CA ALA A 169 3.82 15.92 -13.09
C ALA A 169 3.96 15.86 -11.57
N PRO A 170 4.32 14.70 -10.99
CA PRO A 170 4.49 14.62 -9.54
C PRO A 170 5.42 15.76 -9.13
N GLN A 171 4.97 16.54 -8.19
CA GLN A 171 5.78 17.61 -7.66
C GLN A 171 7.05 16.99 -7.12
N GLN A 172 8.18 17.41 -7.63
CA GLN A 172 9.46 16.90 -7.15
C GLN A 172 9.62 17.29 -5.69
N GLY A 173 9.75 16.29 -4.84
CA GLY A 173 9.91 16.49 -3.42
C GLY A 173 11.29 17.01 -3.06
N THR A 174 11.44 17.36 -1.82
CA THR A 174 12.68 17.86 -1.24
C THR A 174 13.58 16.70 -0.85
N ASN A 175 14.89 16.89 -0.88
CA ASN A 175 15.82 15.96 -0.26
C ASN A 175 15.68 16.03 1.25
N VAL A 176 15.41 14.90 1.89
CA VAL A 176 15.18 14.81 3.33
C VAL A 176 16.21 13.91 4.04
N ASN A 177 17.44 13.88 3.55
CA ASN A 177 18.49 13.10 4.21
C ASN A 177 18.64 13.45 5.70
N ASP A 178 18.35 14.67 6.09
CA ASP A 178 18.40 15.13 7.49
C ASP A 178 17.20 14.68 8.32
N LYS A 179 16.18 14.11 7.69
CA LYS A 179 14.93 13.71 8.34
C LYS A 179 14.69 12.20 8.37
N VAL A 180 15.62 11.44 7.82
CA VAL A 180 15.60 9.98 7.89
C VAL A 180 16.86 9.58 8.62
N HIS A 181 16.72 8.95 9.78
CA HIS A 181 17.85 8.63 10.64
C HIS A 181 18.10 7.13 10.67
N PHE A 182 19.35 6.76 10.46
CA PHE A 182 19.78 5.37 10.42
C PHE A 182 20.66 5.08 11.62
N SER A 183 20.45 3.91 12.21
CA SER A 183 21.20 3.45 13.39
C SER A 183 21.48 1.96 13.24
N ASN A 184 22.41 1.48 14.09
CA ASN A 184 22.85 0.08 14.07
C ASN A 184 23.26 -0.37 12.67
N ILE A 185 23.93 0.51 11.94
CA ILE A 185 24.40 0.22 10.59
C ILE A 185 25.49 -0.85 10.68
N ASP A 186 25.35 -1.86 9.85
CA ASP A 186 26.29 -2.96 9.81
C ASP A 186 26.47 -3.47 8.39
N ILE A 187 27.67 -3.89 8.05
CA ILE A 187 27.98 -4.57 6.79
C ILE A 187 28.52 -5.94 7.16
N ALA A 188 27.65 -6.95 7.05
CA ALA A 188 27.98 -8.31 7.45
C ALA A 188 28.34 -9.16 6.23
N ILE A 189 29.24 -10.10 6.42
CA ILE A 189 29.52 -11.14 5.42
C ILE A 189 28.49 -12.24 5.62
N ASP A 190 27.73 -12.58 4.56
CA ASP A 190 26.60 -13.52 4.68
C ASP A 190 27.08 -14.91 5.13
N LYS A 191 28.02 -15.47 4.43
CA LYS A 191 28.55 -16.81 4.79
C LYS A 191 29.80 -16.71 5.64
N GLY A 192 30.74 -15.91 5.22
CA GLY A 192 32.02 -15.74 5.90
C GLY A 192 32.89 -17.00 5.85
N HIS A 193 34.14 -16.81 5.53
CA HIS A 193 35.10 -17.91 5.47
C HIS A 193 36.30 -17.53 6.30
N VAL A 194 36.64 -18.38 7.26
CA VAL A 194 37.82 -18.14 8.11
C VAL A 194 39.06 -18.64 7.40
N ASN A 195 40.00 -17.74 7.20
CA ASN A 195 41.31 -18.10 6.66
C ASN A 195 42.06 -18.88 7.75
N SER A 196 42.44 -20.12 7.45
CA SER A 196 43.09 -21.01 8.42
C SER A 196 44.47 -20.51 8.85
N THR A 197 45.15 -19.71 8.02
CA THR A 197 46.47 -19.16 8.32
C THR A 197 46.40 -17.90 9.18
N THR A 198 45.48 -16.98 8.86
CA THR A 198 45.36 -15.68 9.53
C THR A 198 44.37 -15.66 10.67
N GLY A 199 43.41 -16.61 10.67
CA GLY A 199 42.30 -16.63 11.61
C GLY A 199 41.22 -15.57 11.34
N LYS A 200 41.38 -14.80 10.26
CA LYS A 200 40.44 -13.70 9.93
C LYS A 200 39.37 -14.18 9.00
N THR A 201 38.17 -13.58 9.15
CA THR A 201 37.02 -13.86 8.27
C THR A 201 37.19 -13.11 6.96
N GLU A 202 36.97 -13.81 5.86
CA GLU A 202 37.06 -13.27 4.51
C GLU A 202 35.74 -13.37 3.76
N PHE A 203 35.49 -12.40 2.91
CA PHE A 203 34.37 -12.41 1.96
C PHE A 203 34.90 -13.01 0.64
N TRP A 204 34.31 -14.12 0.22
CA TRP A 204 34.66 -14.79 -1.02
C TRP A 204 33.79 -14.32 -2.16
N ALA A 205 34.25 -13.32 -2.89
CA ALA A 205 33.49 -12.62 -3.92
C ALA A 205 33.13 -13.48 -5.13
N THR A 206 33.79 -14.63 -5.31
CA THR A 206 33.58 -15.51 -6.48
C THR A 206 32.88 -16.81 -6.14
N SER A 207 32.36 -16.97 -4.91
CA SER A 207 31.78 -18.25 -4.47
C SER A 207 30.36 -18.07 -3.90
N SER A 208 29.53 -17.31 -4.55
CA SER A 208 28.14 -17.07 -4.16
C SER A 208 27.95 -16.48 -2.76
N ASP A 209 29.01 -15.92 -2.17
CA ASP A 209 28.89 -15.15 -0.95
C ASP A 209 28.44 -13.73 -1.28
N VAL A 210 27.80 -13.06 -0.34
CA VAL A 210 27.36 -11.67 -0.47
C VAL A 210 27.64 -10.94 0.82
N LEU A 211 27.61 -9.63 0.73
CA LEU A 211 27.56 -8.75 1.88
C LEU A 211 26.11 -8.39 2.16
N LYS A 212 25.81 -8.08 3.40
CA LYS A 212 24.50 -7.62 3.81
C LYS A 212 24.63 -6.30 4.54
N LEU A 213 24.05 -5.28 3.94
CA LEU A 213 23.94 -3.96 4.55
C LEU A 213 22.68 -3.96 5.39
N LYS A 214 22.84 -3.74 6.69
CA LYS A 214 21.76 -3.75 7.66
C LYS A 214 21.70 -2.42 8.37
N ALA A 215 20.50 -1.96 8.67
CA ALA A 215 20.31 -0.79 9.53
C ALA A 215 18.89 -0.75 10.04
N ASN A 216 18.72 -0.02 11.14
CA ASN A 216 17.42 0.45 11.61
C ASN A 216 17.25 1.88 11.11
N TYR A 217 16.00 2.30 10.91
CA TYR A 217 15.75 3.68 10.52
C TYR A 217 14.49 4.22 11.15
N THR A 218 14.45 5.54 11.26
CA THR A 218 13.26 6.31 11.64
C THR A 218 13.03 7.42 10.64
N ILE A 219 11.78 7.74 10.41
CA ILE A 219 11.37 8.78 9.46
C ILE A 219 10.67 9.88 10.25
N ASP A 220 11.15 11.11 10.10
CA ASP A 220 10.51 12.27 10.71
C ASP A 220 9.10 12.46 10.13
N ASP A 221 8.14 12.82 11.00
CA ASP A 221 6.73 12.95 10.64
C ASP A 221 6.46 14.04 9.60
N SER A 222 7.39 14.96 9.40
CA SER A 222 7.26 16.04 8.40
C SER A 222 7.55 15.61 6.98
N VAL A 223 8.07 14.39 6.78
CA VAL A 223 8.37 13.85 5.46
C VAL A 223 7.08 13.56 4.71
N LYS A 224 7.06 13.87 3.41
CA LYS A 224 5.88 13.76 2.56
C LYS A 224 6.16 12.89 1.34
N GLU A 225 5.10 12.41 0.73
CA GLU A 225 5.18 11.71 -0.56
C GLU A 225 5.98 12.54 -1.56
N GLY A 226 6.88 11.89 -2.28
CA GLY A 226 7.74 12.53 -3.26
C GLY A 226 9.07 13.03 -2.71
N ASP A 227 9.20 13.15 -1.40
CA ASP A 227 10.49 13.51 -0.79
C ASP A 227 11.50 12.38 -1.00
N THR A 228 12.77 12.74 -1.04
CA THR A 228 13.84 11.81 -1.41
C THR A 228 14.93 11.75 -0.36
N PHE A 229 15.57 10.61 -0.27
CA PHE A 229 16.82 10.45 0.45
C PHE A 229 17.73 9.50 -0.32
N THR A 230 19.00 9.44 0.06
CA THR A 230 20.00 8.70 -0.73
C THR A 230 20.81 7.77 0.14
N PHE A 231 21.22 6.64 -0.48
CA PHE A 231 22.33 5.82 0.00
C PHE A 231 23.49 6.03 -0.95
N LYS A 232 24.57 6.58 -0.45
CA LYS A 232 25.80 6.78 -1.24
C LYS A 232 26.82 5.74 -0.84
N TYR A 233 27.25 4.97 -1.81
CA TYR A 233 28.22 3.89 -1.59
C TYR A 233 29.64 4.38 -1.91
N GLY A 234 30.60 3.89 -1.17
CA GLY A 234 32.00 4.27 -1.38
C GLY A 234 32.65 3.53 -2.54
N GLN A 235 33.93 3.76 -2.69
CA GLN A 235 34.73 3.30 -3.83
C GLN A 235 34.70 1.78 -4.03
N TYR A 236 34.65 1.02 -2.95
CA TYR A 236 34.79 -0.45 -3.00
C TYR A 236 33.51 -1.21 -2.70
N PHE A 237 32.39 -0.51 -2.58
CA PHE A 237 31.15 -1.08 -2.11
C PHE A 237 29.99 -0.70 -3.03
N ARG A 238 29.08 -1.62 -3.28
CA ARG A 238 27.90 -1.37 -4.11
C ARG A 238 26.73 -2.24 -3.66
N PRO A 239 25.48 -1.83 -3.99
CA PRO A 239 24.32 -2.68 -3.73
C PRO A 239 24.24 -3.84 -4.72
N GLY A 240 23.46 -4.84 -4.37
CA GLY A 240 23.24 -6.00 -5.21
C GLY A 240 24.26 -7.08 -5.00
N SER A 241 24.15 -8.15 -5.79
CA SER A 241 25.07 -9.27 -5.79
C SER A 241 25.91 -9.28 -7.07
N VAL A 242 26.32 -10.44 -7.52
CA VAL A 242 26.90 -10.61 -8.86
C VAL A 242 25.93 -10.14 -9.93
N ARG A 243 24.63 -10.32 -9.72
CA ARG A 243 23.57 -9.74 -10.54
C ARG A 243 23.59 -8.24 -10.35
N LEU A 244 24.04 -7.54 -11.35
CA LEU A 244 24.35 -6.10 -11.26
C LEU A 244 23.38 -5.29 -12.11
N PRO A 245 23.20 -4.06 -11.68
CA PRO A 245 22.85 -3.66 -10.33
C PRO A 245 21.40 -3.94 -10.09
N SER A 246 21.00 -4.18 -8.87
CA SER A 246 19.57 -4.22 -8.59
C SER A 246 19.01 -2.84 -8.94
N GLN A 247 18.15 -2.77 -9.93
CA GLN A 247 17.57 -1.49 -10.35
C GLN A 247 16.61 -0.95 -9.30
N THR A 248 15.99 -1.85 -8.56
CA THR A 248 14.96 -1.50 -7.59
C THR A 248 15.34 -2.01 -6.22
N GLN A 249 15.40 -1.11 -5.24
CA GLN A 249 15.77 -1.43 -3.87
C GLN A 249 14.74 -0.88 -2.87
N ASN A 250 13.49 -1.24 -3.08
CA ASN A 250 12.39 -0.69 -2.30
C ASN A 250 12.47 -1.05 -0.83
N LEU A 251 12.00 -0.14 0.01
CA LEU A 251 11.77 -0.39 1.43
C LEU A 251 10.29 -0.65 1.65
N TYR A 252 9.99 -1.70 2.42
CA TYR A 252 8.62 -2.17 2.65
C TYR A 252 8.26 -2.08 4.12
N ASN A 253 6.96 -1.97 4.39
CA ASN A 253 6.44 -2.13 5.75
C ASN A 253 6.21 -3.62 6.07
N ALA A 254 5.72 -3.89 7.28
CA ALA A 254 5.47 -5.26 7.73
C ALA A 254 4.39 -5.98 6.90
N GLN A 255 3.51 -5.25 6.23
CA GLN A 255 2.46 -5.80 5.37
C GLN A 255 2.87 -5.90 3.90
N GLY A 256 4.11 -5.54 3.57
CA GLY A 256 4.62 -5.61 2.21
C GLY A 256 4.28 -4.40 1.33
N ASN A 257 3.77 -3.32 1.89
CA ASN A 257 3.53 -2.09 1.15
C ASN A 257 4.83 -1.31 1.00
N ILE A 258 5.01 -0.64 -0.13
CA ILE A 258 6.21 0.14 -0.40
C ILE A 258 6.17 1.46 0.38
N ILE A 259 7.18 1.68 1.21
CA ILE A 259 7.37 2.96 1.92
C ILE A 259 8.17 3.92 1.05
N ALA A 260 9.23 3.43 0.42
CA ALA A 260 10.09 4.22 -0.44
C ALA A 260 10.60 3.35 -1.59
N LYS A 261 10.58 3.91 -2.79
CA LYS A 261 11.09 3.26 -4.00
C LYS A 261 12.53 3.66 -4.19
N GLY A 262 13.40 2.66 -4.25
CA GLY A 262 14.83 2.88 -4.43
C GLY A 262 15.26 2.55 -5.84
N ILE A 263 15.97 3.47 -6.47
CA ILE A 263 16.57 3.27 -7.80
C ILE A 263 18.06 3.54 -7.70
N TYR A 264 18.84 2.56 -8.11
CA TYR A 264 20.29 2.64 -8.09
C TYR A 264 20.83 3.17 -9.41
N ASP A 265 21.71 4.15 -9.32
CA ASP A 265 22.49 4.67 -10.44
C ASP A 265 23.94 4.25 -10.27
N SER A 266 24.40 3.37 -11.15
CA SER A 266 25.77 2.87 -11.10
C SER A 266 26.81 3.94 -11.42
N THR A 267 26.46 4.97 -12.18
CA THR A 267 27.38 6.06 -12.54
C THR A 267 27.78 6.86 -11.31
N THR A 268 26.83 7.14 -10.43
CA THR A 268 27.08 7.89 -9.19
C THR A 268 27.27 6.99 -7.98
N ASN A 269 27.08 5.68 -8.15
CA ASN A 269 27.09 4.68 -7.09
C ASN A 269 26.17 5.05 -5.93
N THR A 270 24.99 5.53 -6.28
CA THR A 270 24.00 6.07 -5.33
C THR A 270 22.64 5.47 -5.60
N THR A 271 21.96 5.05 -4.55
CA THR A 271 20.54 4.71 -4.61
C THR A 271 19.75 5.92 -4.15
N THR A 272 18.80 6.36 -4.97
CA THR A 272 17.87 7.42 -4.61
C THR A 272 16.54 6.80 -4.26
N TYR A 273 16.06 7.11 -3.05
CA TYR A 273 14.76 6.67 -2.56
C TYR A 273 13.75 7.79 -2.68
N THR A 274 12.56 7.46 -3.16
CA THR A 274 11.43 8.38 -3.22
C THR A 274 10.29 7.82 -2.39
N PHE A 275 9.83 8.60 -1.41
CA PHE A 275 8.76 8.16 -0.52
C PHE A 275 7.43 8.05 -1.25
N THR A 276 6.66 7.03 -0.90
CA THR A 276 5.27 6.85 -1.30
C THR A 276 4.36 7.61 -0.33
N ASN A 277 3.05 7.56 -0.60
CA ASN A 277 2.06 8.17 0.29
C ASN A 277 1.95 7.51 1.67
N TYR A 278 2.69 6.43 1.91
CA TYR A 278 2.73 5.80 3.24
C TYR A 278 3.09 6.82 4.33
N VAL A 279 4.08 7.67 4.06
CA VAL A 279 4.54 8.67 5.04
C VAL A 279 3.52 9.78 5.30
N ASP A 280 2.56 9.96 4.41
CA ASP A 280 1.47 10.91 4.62
C ASP A 280 0.37 10.35 5.54
N GLN A 281 0.29 9.03 5.63
CA GLN A 281 -0.76 8.33 6.36
C GLN A 281 -0.33 7.82 7.73
N TYR A 282 0.97 7.77 8.01
CA TYR A 282 1.53 7.22 9.23
C TYR A 282 2.48 8.20 9.89
N THR A 283 2.55 8.13 11.21
CA THR A 283 3.50 8.90 12.04
C THR A 283 4.37 7.93 12.79
N ASN A 284 5.47 8.43 13.35
CA ASN A 284 6.37 7.63 14.20
C ASN A 284 6.82 6.36 13.48
N VAL A 285 7.16 6.50 12.18
CA VAL A 285 7.55 5.38 11.36
C VAL A 285 8.97 4.96 11.70
N SER A 286 9.14 3.70 12.01
CA SER A 286 10.45 3.08 12.22
C SER A 286 10.51 1.73 11.53
N GLY A 287 11.68 1.38 11.06
CA GLY A 287 11.86 0.14 10.35
C GLY A 287 13.28 -0.34 10.39
N SER A 288 13.50 -1.42 9.68
CA SER A 288 14.82 -2.01 9.49
C SER A 288 14.89 -2.65 8.11
N PHE A 289 16.10 -2.81 7.63
CA PHE A 289 16.32 -3.49 6.38
C PHE A 289 17.61 -4.31 6.42
N GLU A 290 17.65 -5.29 5.55
CA GLU A 290 18.80 -6.09 5.26
C GLU A 290 18.90 -6.18 3.74
N GLN A 291 19.87 -5.52 3.16
CA GLN A 291 20.05 -5.44 1.71
C GLN A 291 21.29 -6.18 1.28
N VAL A 292 21.15 -6.92 0.21
CA VAL A 292 22.29 -7.59 -0.42
C VAL A 292 23.22 -6.55 -1.02
N ALA A 293 24.51 -6.70 -0.76
CA ALA A 293 25.54 -5.81 -1.26
C ALA A 293 26.76 -6.62 -1.68
N PHE A 294 27.66 -5.95 -2.36
CA PHE A 294 28.81 -6.63 -2.93
C PHE A 294 30.02 -5.70 -2.98
N ALA A 295 31.19 -6.27 -3.22
CA ALA A 295 32.38 -5.48 -3.49
C ALA A 295 32.29 -4.86 -4.90
N LYS A 296 32.66 -3.60 -5.02
CA LYS A 296 32.82 -2.93 -6.31
C LYS A 296 34.18 -3.32 -6.90
N ARG A 297 34.21 -4.51 -7.45
CA ARG A 297 35.43 -5.23 -7.81
C ARG A 297 36.24 -4.56 -8.90
N GLU A 298 35.64 -3.75 -9.74
CA GLU A 298 36.33 -3.00 -10.78
C GLU A 298 37.35 -1.99 -10.22
N ASN A 299 37.22 -1.61 -8.97
CA ASN A 299 38.15 -0.71 -8.28
C ASN A 299 39.22 -1.46 -7.45
N ALA A 300 39.16 -2.77 -7.45
CA ALA A 300 40.06 -3.60 -6.67
C ALA A 300 41.05 -4.31 -7.59
N THR A 301 42.35 -4.29 -7.22
CA THR A 301 43.39 -4.96 -7.98
C THR A 301 44.13 -6.03 -7.19
N THR A 302 43.93 -6.07 -5.88
CA THR A 302 44.60 -6.97 -4.96
C THR A 302 43.65 -7.97 -4.35
N ASP A 303 44.15 -9.14 -3.99
CA ASP A 303 43.44 -10.23 -3.38
C ASP A 303 43.71 -10.32 -1.89
N LYS A 304 42.80 -10.86 -1.12
CA LYS A 304 42.91 -11.10 0.33
C LYS A 304 43.38 -9.86 1.08
N THR A 305 42.90 -8.73 0.63
CA THR A 305 43.22 -7.41 1.17
C THR A 305 41.99 -6.83 1.82
N ALA A 306 42.19 -6.09 2.92
CA ALA A 306 41.09 -5.38 3.56
C ALA A 306 40.72 -4.15 2.74
N TYR A 307 39.44 -4.08 2.34
CA TYR A 307 38.89 -2.94 1.66
C TYR A 307 37.91 -2.23 2.58
N LYS A 308 37.97 -0.91 2.58
CA LYS A 308 37.06 -0.09 3.37
C LYS A 308 35.72 0.00 2.66
N MET A 309 34.74 -0.77 3.12
CA MET A 309 33.38 -0.72 2.63
C MET A 309 32.69 0.47 3.29
N GLU A 310 32.30 1.45 2.49
CA GLU A 310 31.74 2.71 2.98
C GLU A 310 30.35 2.93 2.42
N VAL A 311 29.47 3.46 3.26
CA VAL A 311 28.14 3.87 2.83
C VAL A 311 27.71 5.06 3.67
N THR A 312 26.95 5.97 3.06
CA THR A 312 26.27 7.05 3.76
C THR A 312 24.77 6.88 3.52
N LEU A 313 24.08 6.51 4.57
CA LEU A 313 22.61 6.32 4.56
C LEU A 313 21.98 7.62 5.00
N GLY A 314 21.36 8.35 4.06
CA GLY A 314 20.95 9.73 4.35
C GLY A 314 22.18 10.58 4.68
N ASN A 315 22.26 11.02 5.93
CA ASN A 315 23.44 11.74 6.46
C ASN A 315 24.29 10.89 7.41
N ASP A 316 23.94 9.61 7.59
CA ASP A 316 24.62 8.73 8.55
C ASP A 316 25.66 7.88 7.84
N ALA A 317 26.91 8.20 8.07
CA ALA A 317 28.04 7.51 7.46
C ALA A 317 28.43 6.28 8.27
N TYR A 318 28.83 5.24 7.56
CA TYR A 318 29.34 4.03 8.17
C TYR A 318 30.43 3.41 7.29
N SER A 319 31.42 2.81 7.91
CA SER A 319 32.42 2.06 7.18
C SER A 319 32.89 0.86 7.98
N GLU A 320 33.30 -0.16 7.26
CA GLU A 320 33.86 -1.36 7.87
C GLU A 320 34.92 -1.95 6.93
N GLU A 321 36.01 -2.39 7.46
CA GLU A 321 37.03 -3.04 6.66
C GLU A 321 36.71 -4.52 6.49
N ILE A 322 36.64 -4.97 5.25
CA ILE A 322 36.31 -6.35 4.91
C ILE A 322 37.41 -6.89 4.01
N ILE A 323 37.96 -8.02 4.41
CA ILE A 323 38.96 -8.74 3.60
C ILE A 323 38.22 -9.46 2.49
N VAL A 324 38.52 -9.11 1.25
CA VAL A 324 37.90 -9.71 0.06
C VAL A 324 38.88 -10.69 -0.58
N ASP A 325 38.42 -11.91 -0.72
CA ASP A 325 39.13 -12.94 -1.48
C ASP A 325 38.41 -13.09 -2.84
N TYR A 326 39.07 -12.65 -3.90
CA TYR A 326 38.55 -12.79 -5.26
C TYR A 326 38.86 -14.17 -5.85
N GLY A 327 39.58 -14.98 -5.14
CA GLY A 327 39.79 -16.37 -5.51
C GLY A 327 40.68 -16.57 -6.72
N ASN A 328 41.51 -15.59 -7.08
CA ASN A 328 42.46 -15.77 -8.18
C ASN A 328 43.62 -16.63 -7.73
N LYS A 329 43.58 -17.93 -8.06
CA LYS A 329 44.61 -18.88 -7.77
C LYS A 329 45.61 -18.86 -8.93
N LYS A 330 46.69 -18.12 -8.76
CA LYS A 330 47.66 -17.83 -9.84
C LYS A 330 48.39 -19.06 -10.38
N ALA A 331 48.45 -20.13 -9.61
CA ALA A 331 49.04 -21.38 -10.07
C ALA A 331 48.11 -22.20 -11.00
N GLN A 332 46.86 -21.80 -11.11
CA GLN A 332 45.87 -22.50 -11.96
C GLN A 332 46.02 -22.08 -13.42
N PRO A 333 46.19 -23.06 -14.33
CA PRO A 333 46.23 -22.75 -15.75
C PRO A 333 44.86 -22.33 -16.33
N LEU A 334 43.80 -22.56 -15.60
CA LEU A 334 42.43 -22.21 -16.00
C LEU A 334 41.66 -21.79 -14.77
N ILE A 335 41.15 -20.55 -14.77
CA ILE A 335 40.33 -20.05 -13.68
C ILE A 335 39.42 -18.93 -14.21
N SER A 336 38.25 -18.79 -13.68
CA SER A 336 37.32 -17.77 -14.14
C SER A 336 36.45 -17.23 -13.00
N SER A 337 35.80 -16.12 -13.30
CA SER A 337 34.81 -15.53 -12.46
C SER A 337 33.68 -14.92 -13.31
N THR A 338 32.48 -14.99 -12.81
CA THR A 338 31.37 -14.17 -13.33
C THR A 338 31.52 -12.77 -12.78
N ASN A 339 31.66 -11.79 -13.66
CA ASN A 339 31.85 -10.40 -13.26
C ASN A 339 30.52 -9.80 -12.78
N TYR A 340 29.47 -9.95 -13.58
CA TYR A 340 28.14 -9.46 -13.26
C TYR A 340 27.08 -10.12 -14.15
N ILE A 341 25.84 -9.98 -13.74
CA ILE A 341 24.67 -10.34 -14.53
C ILE A 341 23.95 -9.04 -14.87
N ASN A 342 23.65 -8.83 -16.15
CA ASN A 342 22.93 -7.66 -16.63
C ASN A 342 21.46 -7.80 -16.22
N ASN A 343 20.91 -6.79 -15.55
CA ASN A 343 19.51 -6.83 -15.08
C ASN A 343 18.48 -6.74 -16.20
N GLU A 344 18.86 -6.19 -17.35
CA GLU A 344 17.89 -6.00 -18.44
C GLU A 344 17.59 -7.31 -19.18
N ASP A 345 18.63 -8.05 -19.54
CA ASP A 345 18.50 -9.26 -20.32
C ASP A 345 18.96 -10.52 -19.60
N LEU A 346 19.39 -10.38 -18.35
CA LEU A 346 19.91 -11.45 -17.49
C LEU A 346 21.13 -12.15 -18.08
N SER A 347 21.83 -11.50 -19.00
CA SER A 347 23.08 -12.04 -19.55
C SER A 347 24.18 -12.03 -18.49
N ARG A 348 25.08 -13.03 -18.56
CA ARG A 348 26.20 -13.17 -17.65
C ARG A 348 27.48 -12.78 -18.35
N ASN A 349 28.24 -11.91 -17.72
CA ASN A 349 29.55 -11.49 -18.19
C ASN A 349 30.63 -12.23 -17.41
N MET A 350 31.47 -12.98 -18.09
CA MET A 350 32.51 -13.83 -17.48
C MET A 350 33.87 -13.43 -17.97
N THR A 351 34.85 -13.56 -17.08
CA THR A 351 36.27 -13.39 -17.40
C THR A 351 37.01 -14.66 -17.04
N VAL A 352 37.80 -15.18 -17.98
CA VAL A 352 38.58 -16.40 -17.83
C VAL A 352 40.06 -16.06 -17.98
N TYR A 353 40.85 -16.48 -17.03
CA TYR A 353 42.29 -16.35 -17.09
C TYR A 353 42.87 -17.69 -17.55
N VAL A 354 43.61 -17.67 -18.63
CA VAL A 354 44.22 -18.84 -19.25
C VAL A 354 45.73 -18.76 -19.12
N ASN A 355 46.31 -19.77 -18.52
CA ASN A 355 47.74 -19.99 -18.40
C ASN A 355 48.45 -18.90 -17.60
N GLN A 356 47.94 -18.52 -16.44
CA GLN A 356 48.68 -17.62 -15.54
C GLN A 356 50.06 -18.12 -15.16
N PRO A 357 50.30 -19.44 -14.97
CA PRO A 357 51.63 -19.95 -14.64
C PRO A 357 52.60 -19.89 -15.80
N LYS A 358 52.17 -19.53 -16.99
CA LYS A 358 53.01 -19.43 -18.20
C LYS A 358 53.65 -20.75 -18.57
N ASN A 359 52.88 -21.84 -18.48
CA ASN A 359 53.33 -23.15 -18.95
C ASN A 359 53.49 -23.16 -20.46
N THR A 360 54.36 -24.04 -20.98
CA THR A 360 54.49 -24.26 -22.43
C THR A 360 53.68 -25.49 -22.81
N TYR A 361 52.83 -25.34 -23.80
CA TYR A 361 51.96 -26.40 -24.30
C TYR A 361 52.23 -26.70 -25.79
N THR A 362 52.07 -27.94 -26.19
CA THR A 362 52.06 -28.34 -27.59
C THR A 362 50.64 -28.62 -28.11
N LYS A 363 49.66 -28.64 -27.21
CA LYS A 363 48.26 -28.72 -27.51
C LYS A 363 47.52 -27.87 -26.46
N GLU A 364 46.53 -27.06 -26.90
CA GLU A 364 45.80 -26.21 -26.00
C GLU A 364 44.44 -25.89 -26.61
N THR A 365 43.36 -26.55 -26.14
CA THR A 365 41.99 -26.34 -26.61
C THR A 365 41.14 -25.84 -25.46
N PHE A 366 40.55 -24.68 -25.65
CA PHE A 366 39.66 -24.06 -24.68
C PHE A 366 38.20 -24.34 -25.04
N VAL A 367 37.40 -24.83 -24.10
CA VAL A 367 36.00 -25.15 -24.28
C VAL A 367 35.21 -24.55 -23.16
N SER A 368 34.12 -23.83 -23.51
CA SER A 368 33.10 -23.35 -22.58
C SER A 368 31.80 -24.08 -22.83
N THR A 369 31.19 -24.63 -21.81
CA THR A 369 29.89 -25.32 -21.90
C THR A 369 28.91 -24.72 -20.93
N LEU A 370 27.76 -24.30 -21.46
CA LEU A 370 26.73 -23.60 -20.69
C LEU A 370 25.58 -24.52 -20.33
N THR A 371 25.08 -24.35 -19.12
CA THR A 371 23.84 -24.96 -18.65
C THR A 371 22.89 -23.83 -18.25
N GLY A 372 21.68 -23.82 -18.81
CA GLY A 372 20.70 -22.75 -18.58
C GLY A 372 20.95 -21.48 -19.37
N TYR A 373 21.99 -21.48 -20.16
CA TYR A 373 22.43 -20.33 -20.98
C TYR A 373 22.87 -20.78 -22.37
N LYS A 374 22.96 -19.81 -23.26
CA LYS A 374 23.52 -20.00 -24.60
C LYS A 374 24.34 -18.79 -24.98
N PHE A 375 25.29 -18.99 -25.92
CA PHE A 375 26.00 -17.91 -26.57
C PHE A 375 25.16 -17.29 -27.65
N ASN A 376 25.47 -16.04 -27.99
CA ASN A 376 24.95 -15.37 -29.19
C ASN A 376 26.15 -15.01 -30.07
N PRO A 377 26.51 -15.85 -31.05
CA PRO A 377 27.67 -15.61 -31.90
C PRO A 377 27.59 -14.27 -32.67
N ASP A 378 26.38 -13.84 -33.03
CA ASP A 378 26.17 -12.61 -33.78
C ASP A 378 26.47 -11.34 -32.95
N ALA A 379 26.42 -11.43 -31.64
CA ALA A 379 26.74 -10.31 -30.75
C ALA A 379 28.24 -9.99 -30.71
N LYS A 380 29.09 -10.92 -31.16
CA LYS A 380 30.53 -10.75 -31.26
C LYS A 380 31.15 -10.24 -29.95
N ASN A 381 30.69 -10.75 -28.85
CA ASN A 381 31.15 -10.38 -27.51
C ASN A 381 31.97 -11.49 -26.83
N PHE A 382 32.39 -12.49 -27.58
CA PHE A 382 33.43 -13.44 -27.15
C PHE A 382 34.75 -12.82 -27.55
N LYS A 383 35.56 -12.38 -26.56
CA LYS A 383 36.80 -11.69 -26.81
C LYS A 383 37.99 -12.49 -26.26
N ILE A 384 39.07 -12.54 -27.02
CA ILE A 384 40.31 -13.16 -26.62
C ILE A 384 41.38 -12.08 -26.61
N TYR A 385 41.98 -11.85 -25.42
CA TYR A 385 43.04 -10.87 -25.26
C TYR A 385 44.32 -11.59 -24.95
N GLU A 386 45.43 -11.19 -25.57
CA GLU A 386 46.73 -11.70 -25.25
C GLU A 386 47.33 -10.89 -24.10
N VAL A 387 47.84 -11.57 -23.09
CA VAL A 387 48.47 -10.97 -21.92
C VAL A 387 49.94 -10.79 -22.19
N THR A 388 50.45 -9.58 -22.02
CA THR A 388 51.84 -9.24 -22.23
C THR A 388 52.59 -8.97 -20.94
N ASP A 389 51.87 -8.73 -19.85
CA ASP A 389 52.38 -8.45 -18.52
C ASP A 389 51.56 -9.23 -17.50
N GLN A 390 52.21 -9.98 -16.63
CA GLN A 390 51.53 -10.80 -15.59
C GLN A 390 50.58 -10.00 -14.74
N ASN A 391 50.85 -8.71 -14.50
CA ASN A 391 50.02 -7.84 -13.71
C ASN A 391 48.66 -7.52 -14.38
N GLN A 392 48.49 -7.83 -15.66
CA GLN A 392 47.22 -7.69 -16.36
C GLN A 392 46.17 -8.69 -15.85
N PHE A 393 46.61 -9.79 -15.25
CA PHE A 393 45.73 -10.71 -14.55
C PHE A 393 45.35 -10.14 -13.19
N VAL A 394 44.50 -9.14 -13.17
CA VAL A 394 44.09 -8.52 -11.90
C VAL A 394 43.28 -9.51 -11.08
N ASP A 395 43.48 -9.50 -9.77
CA ASP A 395 42.90 -10.51 -8.88
C ASP A 395 41.35 -10.44 -8.83
N SER A 396 40.81 -9.30 -9.10
CA SER A 396 39.32 -9.09 -9.10
C SER A 396 38.61 -9.64 -10.34
N PHE A 397 39.33 -10.16 -11.33
CA PHE A 397 38.81 -10.59 -12.62
C PHE A 397 38.15 -9.46 -13.42
N THR A 398 38.58 -8.23 -13.19
CA THR A 398 38.07 -7.05 -13.90
C THR A 398 39.25 -6.30 -14.54
N PRO A 399 39.92 -6.90 -15.52
CA PRO A 399 41.08 -6.26 -16.16
C PRO A 399 40.60 -5.04 -16.98
N ASP A 400 41.50 -4.07 -17.12
CA ASP A 400 41.29 -2.94 -18.02
C ASP A 400 41.57 -3.41 -19.44
N THR A 401 40.53 -3.76 -20.17
CA THR A 401 40.65 -4.34 -21.53
C THR A 401 41.18 -3.33 -22.54
N SER A 402 41.11 -2.03 -22.27
CA SER A 402 41.70 -1.01 -23.15
C SER A 402 43.22 -1.09 -23.21
N LYS A 403 43.83 -1.74 -22.23
CA LYS A 403 45.30 -1.96 -22.17
C LYS A 403 45.73 -3.35 -22.64
N LEU A 404 44.75 -4.18 -23.06
CA LEU A 404 45.04 -5.53 -23.54
C LEU A 404 45.03 -5.55 -25.07
N ILE A 405 45.74 -6.52 -25.62
CA ILE A 405 45.79 -6.72 -27.09
C ILE A 405 44.66 -7.66 -27.46
N ASP A 406 43.67 -7.15 -28.19
CA ASP A 406 42.57 -7.97 -28.73
C ASP A 406 43.08 -8.82 -29.90
N VAL A 407 43.13 -10.11 -29.68
CA VAL A 407 43.59 -11.08 -30.69
C VAL A 407 42.46 -12.00 -31.16
N THR A 408 41.21 -11.63 -30.88
CA THR A 408 40.04 -12.47 -31.18
C THR A 408 40.00 -12.92 -32.63
N ASP A 409 40.34 -12.01 -33.58
CA ASP A 409 40.27 -12.28 -35.01
C ASP A 409 41.34 -13.29 -35.48
N LYS A 410 42.31 -13.60 -34.67
CA LYS A 410 43.32 -14.61 -34.99
C LYS A 410 42.84 -16.03 -34.72
N PHE A 411 41.70 -16.18 -34.02
CA PHE A 411 41.21 -17.49 -33.62
C PHE A 411 39.88 -17.79 -34.29
N LYS A 412 39.66 -19.08 -34.55
CA LYS A 412 38.38 -19.58 -34.97
C LYS A 412 37.59 -20.05 -33.76
N ILE A 413 36.47 -19.42 -33.48
CA ILE A 413 35.56 -19.82 -32.40
C ILE A 413 34.47 -20.70 -33.03
N THR A 414 34.39 -21.95 -32.60
CA THR A 414 33.41 -22.91 -33.10
C THR A 414 32.33 -23.11 -32.06
N TYR A 415 31.08 -22.93 -32.50
CA TYR A 415 29.90 -23.10 -31.62
C TYR A 415 29.18 -24.39 -31.98
N SER A 416 28.63 -25.05 -30.94
CA SER A 416 27.70 -26.16 -31.14
C SER A 416 26.40 -25.66 -31.76
N ASN A 417 25.59 -26.57 -32.33
CA ASN A 417 24.34 -26.21 -33.00
C ASN A 417 23.35 -25.50 -32.06
N ASP A 418 23.38 -25.84 -30.78
CA ASP A 418 22.51 -25.21 -29.76
C ASP A 418 23.14 -23.97 -29.12
N ASN A 419 24.33 -23.56 -29.59
CA ASN A 419 25.09 -22.43 -29.07
C ASN A 419 25.43 -22.53 -27.57
N LYS A 420 25.44 -23.74 -27.04
CA LYS A 420 25.77 -23.94 -25.61
C LYS A 420 27.24 -24.28 -25.39
N THR A 421 27.95 -24.64 -26.42
CA THR A 421 29.38 -24.96 -26.34
C THR A 421 30.17 -24.12 -27.33
N ALA A 422 31.25 -23.51 -26.86
CA ALA A 422 32.20 -22.79 -27.71
C ALA A 422 33.57 -23.41 -27.54
N THR A 423 34.23 -23.61 -28.65
CA THR A 423 35.55 -24.27 -28.70
C THR A 423 36.54 -23.39 -29.46
N VAL A 424 37.75 -23.24 -28.91
CA VAL A 424 38.83 -22.49 -29.54
C VAL A 424 40.13 -23.27 -29.40
N ASP A 425 40.83 -23.45 -30.52
CA ASP A 425 42.22 -23.95 -30.49
C ASP A 425 43.14 -22.77 -30.26
N LEU A 426 43.71 -22.68 -29.04
CA LEU A 426 44.59 -21.58 -28.65
C LEU A 426 46.03 -21.72 -29.17
N MET A 427 46.38 -22.86 -29.75
CA MET A 427 47.68 -23.01 -30.39
C MET A 427 47.82 -22.13 -31.62
N ASN A 428 46.74 -21.89 -32.34
CA ASN A 428 46.71 -21.05 -33.54
C ASN A 428 47.78 -21.42 -34.56
N GLY A 429 47.99 -22.72 -34.77
CA GLY A 429 48.96 -23.24 -35.71
C GLY A 429 50.39 -23.27 -35.20
N GLN A 430 50.64 -22.87 -33.97
CA GLN A 430 51.98 -22.95 -33.34
C GLN A 430 52.30 -24.37 -32.96
N THR A 431 53.56 -24.77 -33.00
CA THR A 431 54.00 -26.09 -32.55
C THR A 431 54.11 -26.16 -31.04
N ASN A 432 54.42 -25.05 -30.39
CA ASN A 432 54.37 -24.89 -28.95
C ASN A 432 53.98 -23.45 -28.63
N SER A 433 53.45 -23.23 -27.45
CA SER A 433 53.03 -21.91 -27.02
C SER A 433 53.06 -21.82 -25.49
N ASN A 434 53.60 -20.69 -25.01
CA ASN A 434 53.47 -20.30 -23.59
C ASN A 434 52.64 -19.04 -23.42
N LYS A 435 51.85 -18.72 -24.42
CA LYS A 435 51.05 -17.51 -24.40
C LYS A 435 49.98 -17.56 -23.29
N GLN A 436 49.67 -16.40 -22.80
CA GLN A 436 48.69 -16.19 -21.74
C GLN A 436 47.55 -15.37 -22.31
N TYR A 437 46.33 -15.73 -21.93
CA TYR A 437 45.14 -15.08 -22.47
C TYR A 437 44.17 -14.71 -21.37
N ILE A 438 43.42 -13.63 -21.61
CA ILE A 438 42.20 -13.27 -20.89
C ILE A 438 41.06 -13.41 -21.88
N ILE A 439 40.10 -14.25 -21.54
CA ILE A 439 38.94 -14.47 -22.39
C ILE A 439 37.71 -13.88 -21.70
N GLN A 440 36.95 -13.06 -22.41
CA GLN A 440 35.67 -12.53 -21.93
C GLN A 440 34.53 -13.05 -22.78
N GLN A 441 33.49 -13.50 -22.11
CA GLN A 441 32.34 -14.09 -22.74
C GLN A 441 31.04 -13.53 -22.13
N VAL A 442 29.98 -13.51 -22.96
CA VAL A 442 28.63 -13.17 -22.50
C VAL A 442 27.72 -14.35 -22.82
N ALA A 443 26.99 -14.83 -21.82
CA ALA A 443 26.03 -15.90 -21.96
C ALA A 443 24.62 -15.37 -21.71
N TYR A 444 23.65 -15.80 -22.51
CA TYR A 444 22.26 -15.36 -22.46
C TYR A 444 21.36 -16.49 -21.95
N PRO A 445 20.28 -16.18 -21.19
CA PRO A 445 19.34 -17.22 -20.76
C PRO A 445 18.75 -17.99 -21.94
N ASP A 446 18.55 -19.29 -21.77
CA ASP A 446 18.07 -20.18 -22.84
C ASP A 446 16.61 -20.63 -22.68
N ASN A 447 15.81 -19.95 -21.86
CA ASN A 447 14.43 -20.26 -21.52
C ASN A 447 14.27 -21.34 -20.46
N THR A 448 15.35 -21.84 -19.88
CA THR A 448 15.31 -22.70 -18.69
C THR A 448 15.55 -21.81 -17.45
N SER A 449 15.82 -22.39 -16.30
CA SER A 449 16.04 -21.59 -15.09
C SER A 449 17.36 -20.83 -15.16
N THR A 450 17.33 -19.50 -15.03
CA THR A 450 18.52 -18.66 -14.96
C THR A 450 19.18 -18.70 -13.57
N ASP A 451 18.43 -19.11 -12.54
CA ASP A 451 18.92 -19.13 -11.17
C ASP A 451 19.84 -20.31 -10.89
N ASN A 452 19.76 -21.33 -11.72
CA ASN A 452 20.59 -22.52 -11.58
C ASN A 452 21.59 -22.68 -12.73
N GLY A 453 21.91 -21.57 -13.39
CA GLY A 453 22.83 -21.57 -14.51
C GLY A 453 24.23 -21.92 -14.09
N LYS A 454 24.94 -22.59 -15.00
CA LYS A 454 26.29 -23.06 -14.75
C LYS A 454 27.13 -22.92 -16.01
N ILE A 455 28.40 -22.59 -15.82
CA ILE A 455 29.39 -22.53 -16.91
C ILE A 455 30.55 -23.43 -16.55
N ASP A 456 30.81 -24.40 -17.40
CA ASP A 456 31.94 -25.32 -17.27
C ASP A 456 32.97 -24.97 -18.32
N TYR A 457 34.20 -24.80 -17.88
CA TYR A 457 35.33 -24.53 -18.73
C TYR A 457 36.27 -25.71 -18.70
N THR A 458 36.88 -26.01 -19.85
CA THR A 458 38.01 -26.93 -19.92
C THR A 458 39.13 -26.32 -20.73
N LEU A 459 40.35 -26.63 -20.33
CA LEU A 459 41.56 -26.35 -21.09
C LEU A 459 42.27 -27.70 -21.28
N ASP A 460 42.10 -28.26 -22.46
CA ASP A 460 42.68 -29.57 -22.79
C ASP A 460 44.06 -29.35 -23.41
N THR A 461 45.08 -29.77 -22.69
CA THR A 461 46.50 -29.57 -23.09
C THR A 461 47.18 -30.90 -23.28
N ASP A 462 48.43 -30.85 -23.83
CA ASP A 462 49.27 -32.04 -23.97
C ASP A 462 49.71 -32.63 -22.63
N LYS A 463 49.60 -31.85 -21.54
CA LYS A 463 49.99 -32.28 -20.20
C LYS A 463 48.84 -32.89 -19.43
N THR A 464 47.68 -32.20 -19.41
CA THR A 464 46.46 -32.65 -18.74
C THR A 464 45.31 -31.81 -19.19
N LYS A 465 44.14 -32.19 -18.78
CA LYS A 465 42.89 -31.45 -19.00
C LYS A 465 42.52 -30.72 -17.72
N TYR A 466 42.57 -29.39 -17.77
CA TYR A 466 42.15 -28.55 -16.65
C TYR A 466 40.68 -28.22 -16.77
N SER A 467 40.01 -28.10 -15.63
CA SER A 467 38.58 -27.76 -15.57
C SER A 467 38.31 -26.70 -14.53
N TRP A 468 37.33 -25.89 -14.81
CA TRP A 468 36.85 -24.89 -13.87
C TRP A 468 35.36 -24.63 -14.10
N SER A 469 34.57 -24.43 -13.04
CA SER A 469 33.15 -24.18 -13.17
C SER A 469 32.75 -22.96 -12.35
N ASN A 470 31.79 -22.21 -12.88
CA ASN A 470 31.16 -21.11 -12.17
C ASN A 470 29.64 -21.34 -12.11
N SER A 471 29.11 -21.21 -10.93
CA SER A 471 27.66 -21.16 -10.71
C SER A 471 27.36 -20.05 -9.71
N TYR A 472 26.11 -19.69 -9.58
CA TYR A 472 25.73 -18.73 -8.57
C TYR A 472 24.35 -19.06 -8.02
N SER A 473 24.07 -18.56 -6.82
CA SER A 473 22.75 -18.62 -6.21
C SER A 473 22.26 -17.22 -5.92
N SER A 474 20.94 -17.04 -5.98
CA SER A 474 20.32 -15.78 -5.63
C SER A 474 20.25 -15.63 -4.12
N VAL A 475 20.50 -14.42 -3.63
CA VAL A 475 20.31 -14.04 -2.24
C VAL A 475 19.45 -12.79 -2.22
N ASN A 476 18.41 -12.80 -1.42
CA ASN A 476 17.47 -11.70 -1.32
C ASN A 476 17.67 -10.91 -0.04
N GLY A 477 17.39 -9.62 -0.13
CA GLY A 477 17.26 -8.77 1.04
C GLY A 477 15.85 -8.78 1.58
N SER A 478 15.66 -8.08 2.69
CA SER A 478 14.35 -7.93 3.32
C SER A 478 14.26 -6.56 3.98
N SER A 479 13.05 -6.10 4.20
CA SER A 479 12.80 -4.90 4.99
C SER A 479 11.46 -4.99 5.67
N THR A 480 11.33 -4.29 6.77
CA THR A 480 10.08 -4.18 7.51
C THR A 480 10.01 -2.83 8.18
N ALA A 481 8.80 -2.36 8.43
CA ALA A 481 8.59 -1.13 9.17
C ALA A 481 7.19 -1.11 9.73
N ASN A 482 7.01 -0.34 10.77
CA ASN A 482 5.72 -0.05 11.39
C ASN A 482 5.61 1.43 11.66
N GLY A 483 4.38 1.91 11.67
CA GLY A 483 4.07 3.27 12.03
C GLY A 483 2.68 3.34 12.64
N ASP A 484 2.39 4.48 13.24
CA ASP A 484 1.07 4.76 13.80
C ASP A 484 0.23 5.42 12.71
N GLN A 485 -0.86 4.78 12.35
CA GLN A 485 -1.75 5.34 11.34
C GLN A 485 -2.29 6.68 11.82
N LYS A 486 -2.24 7.68 10.96
CA LYS A 486 -2.82 8.99 11.25
C LYS A 486 -4.31 8.83 11.48
N LYS A 487 -4.80 9.53 12.49
CA LYS A 487 -6.20 9.49 12.88
C LYS A 487 -6.80 10.86 12.66
N TYR A 488 -8.06 10.85 12.29
CA TYR A 488 -8.80 12.05 11.94
C TYR A 488 -10.11 12.11 12.69
N ASN A 489 -10.75 13.26 12.59
CA ASN A 489 -12.03 13.51 13.22
C ASN A 489 -13.12 13.61 12.16
N LEU A 490 -14.32 13.20 12.55
CA LEU A 490 -15.50 13.29 11.72
C LEU A 490 -16.61 13.89 12.57
N GLY A 491 -17.33 14.86 12.07
CA GLY A 491 -18.42 15.44 12.82
C GLY A 491 -18.97 16.68 12.16
N ASP A 492 -19.50 17.49 12.93
CA ASP A 492 -19.81 18.90 12.82
C ASP A 492 -20.95 19.27 13.76
N TYR A 493 -22.18 19.45 13.28
CA TYR A 493 -23.11 20.37 13.91
C TYR A 493 -24.56 19.95 13.65
N VAL A 494 -25.34 20.03 14.70
CA VAL A 494 -26.80 19.90 14.62
C VAL A 494 -27.39 21.22 15.09
N TRP A 495 -28.22 21.84 14.24
CA TRP A 495 -28.71 23.17 14.53
C TRP A 495 -30.23 23.29 14.37
N GLU A 496 -30.77 24.34 14.99
CA GLU A 496 -32.20 24.70 14.85
C GLU A 496 -32.36 25.64 13.67
N ASP A 497 -33.04 25.17 12.65
CA ASP A 497 -33.35 25.91 11.43
C ASP A 497 -34.64 26.71 11.65
N THR A 498 -34.51 27.87 12.26
CA THR A 498 -35.69 28.67 12.68
C THR A 498 -36.53 29.18 11.52
N ASN A 499 -35.92 29.45 10.38
CA ASN A 499 -36.64 29.93 9.18
C ASN A 499 -36.96 28.81 8.18
N LYS A 500 -36.64 27.55 8.49
CA LYS A 500 -36.97 26.37 7.68
C LYS A 500 -36.39 26.41 6.27
N ASP A 501 -35.24 27.11 6.05
CA ASP A 501 -34.63 27.22 4.74
C ASP A 501 -33.61 26.11 4.44
N GLY A 502 -33.30 25.27 5.41
CA GLY A 502 -32.31 24.18 5.27
C GLY A 502 -30.85 24.64 5.33
N LYS A 503 -30.62 25.90 5.65
CA LYS A 503 -29.26 26.47 5.70
C LYS A 503 -28.97 26.98 7.10
N GLN A 504 -27.67 26.88 7.49
CA GLN A 504 -27.24 27.47 8.75
C GLN A 504 -27.12 28.98 8.62
N ASP A 505 -27.90 29.69 9.39
CA ASP A 505 -27.78 31.14 9.51
C ASP A 505 -27.05 31.50 10.79
N ALA A 506 -26.34 32.64 10.78
CA ALA A 506 -25.48 33.05 11.88
C ALA A 506 -26.21 33.18 13.24
N ASN A 507 -27.50 33.45 13.21
CA ASN A 507 -28.30 33.64 14.43
C ASN A 507 -28.97 32.33 14.88
N GLU A 508 -28.78 31.27 14.17
CA GLU A 508 -29.37 29.97 14.53
C GLU A 508 -28.48 29.23 15.54
N LYS A 509 -29.09 28.48 16.42
CA LYS A 509 -28.41 27.84 17.53
C LYS A 509 -28.28 26.35 17.34
N GLY A 510 -27.27 25.78 17.94
CA GLY A 510 -27.13 24.34 18.00
C GLY A 510 -28.15 23.67 18.89
N ILE A 511 -28.42 22.41 18.62
CA ILE A 511 -29.34 21.58 19.40
C ILE A 511 -28.55 20.58 20.24
N LYS A 512 -28.69 20.67 21.56
CA LYS A 512 -28.09 19.74 22.51
C LYS A 512 -28.90 18.43 22.57
N GLY A 513 -28.19 17.33 22.78
CA GLY A 513 -28.79 16.06 23.15
C GLY A 513 -29.28 15.19 22.00
N VAL A 514 -28.92 15.52 20.76
CA VAL A 514 -29.24 14.68 19.61
C VAL A 514 -28.27 13.52 19.61
N TYR A 515 -28.75 12.27 19.54
CA TYR A 515 -27.92 11.10 19.43
C TYR A 515 -27.39 10.99 18.02
N VAL A 516 -26.09 10.71 17.93
CA VAL A 516 -25.42 10.53 16.65
C VAL A 516 -24.70 9.17 16.69
N ILE A 517 -24.96 8.34 15.68
CA ILE A 517 -24.37 7.01 15.58
C ILE A 517 -23.42 7.00 14.39
N LEU A 518 -22.17 6.56 14.64
CA LEU A 518 -21.17 6.38 13.59
C LEU A 518 -21.16 4.94 13.14
N LYS A 519 -21.20 4.72 11.82
CA LYS A 519 -21.12 3.40 11.22
C LYS A 519 -20.03 3.35 10.15
N ASP A 520 -19.45 2.17 9.96
CA ASP A 520 -18.50 1.95 8.88
C ASP A 520 -19.24 1.76 7.53
N SER A 521 -18.48 1.54 6.46
CA SER A 521 -19.05 1.35 5.11
C SER A 521 -19.90 0.08 4.98
N ASN A 522 -19.80 -0.85 5.92
CA ASN A 522 -20.60 -2.08 5.96
C ASN A 522 -21.83 -1.94 6.85
N GLY A 523 -22.05 -0.77 7.42
CA GLY A 523 -23.18 -0.52 8.30
C GLY A 523 -23.01 -0.95 9.74
N LYS A 524 -21.79 -1.37 10.12
CA LYS A 524 -21.49 -1.73 11.52
C LYS A 524 -21.32 -0.48 12.36
N GLU A 525 -22.00 -0.44 13.51
CA GLU A 525 -21.83 0.67 14.44
C GLU A 525 -20.42 0.64 15.05
N LEU A 526 -19.73 1.77 14.94
CA LEU A 526 -18.39 1.96 15.48
C LEU A 526 -18.39 2.73 16.79
N ASP A 527 -19.24 3.73 16.91
CA ASP A 527 -19.29 4.61 18.07
C ASP A 527 -20.60 5.38 18.07
N ARG A 528 -20.93 6.01 19.19
CA ARG A 528 -22.09 6.90 19.31
C ARG A 528 -21.76 8.03 20.28
N THR A 529 -22.40 9.15 20.07
CA THR A 529 -22.25 10.33 20.92
C THR A 529 -23.54 11.12 20.95
N THR A 530 -23.56 12.19 21.70
CA THR A 530 -24.67 13.16 21.71
C THR A 530 -24.09 14.54 21.46
N THR A 531 -24.90 15.40 20.84
CA THR A 531 -24.49 16.79 20.62
C THR A 531 -24.39 17.53 21.95
N ASP A 532 -23.41 18.42 22.03
CA ASP A 532 -23.18 19.28 23.20
C ASP A 532 -24.13 20.48 23.23
N GLU A 533 -23.90 21.36 24.18
CA GLU A 533 -24.73 22.56 24.37
C GLU A 533 -24.73 23.50 23.18
N ASN A 534 -23.72 23.42 22.34
CA ASN A 534 -23.59 24.22 21.12
C ASN A 534 -24.03 23.44 19.87
N GLY A 535 -24.57 22.26 20.04
CA GLY A 535 -25.00 21.40 18.92
C GLY A 535 -23.85 20.68 18.24
N LYS A 536 -22.65 20.74 18.79
CA LYS A 536 -21.48 20.13 18.19
C LYS A 536 -21.34 18.67 18.61
N TYR A 537 -20.86 17.87 17.68
CA TYR A 537 -20.47 16.49 17.96
C TYR A 537 -19.20 16.16 17.17
N GLN A 538 -18.47 15.19 17.64
CA GLN A 538 -17.23 14.78 17.00
C GLN A 538 -16.93 13.33 17.33
N PHE A 539 -16.54 12.56 16.32
CA PHE A 539 -15.90 11.26 16.49
C PHE A 539 -14.41 11.42 16.21
N THR A 540 -13.58 10.84 17.03
CA THR A 540 -12.12 10.98 16.93
C THR A 540 -11.46 9.62 16.67
N GLY A 541 -10.20 9.65 16.28
CA GLY A 541 -9.40 8.43 16.12
C GLY A 541 -9.79 7.58 14.93
N LEU A 542 -10.29 8.18 13.85
CA LEU A 542 -10.74 7.47 12.65
C LEU A 542 -9.66 7.47 11.58
N GLY A 543 -9.49 6.33 10.92
CA GLY A 543 -8.63 6.24 9.74
C GLY A 543 -9.32 6.76 8.49
N ASN A 544 -8.57 6.84 7.39
CA ASN A 544 -9.14 7.12 6.09
C ASN A 544 -10.19 6.07 5.74
N GLY A 545 -11.27 6.50 5.11
CA GLY A 545 -12.34 5.61 4.70
C GLY A 545 -13.68 6.32 4.57
N THR A 546 -14.68 5.52 4.26
CA THR A 546 -16.06 5.98 4.12
C THR A 546 -16.84 5.56 5.36
N TYR A 547 -17.53 6.53 5.95
CA TYR A 547 -18.34 6.35 7.15
C TYR A 547 -19.74 6.89 6.90
N SER A 548 -20.67 6.47 7.73
CA SER A 548 -21.98 7.10 7.77
C SER A 548 -22.31 7.51 9.20
N VAL A 549 -23.07 8.59 9.33
CA VAL A 549 -23.62 9.03 10.61
C VAL A 549 -25.14 9.03 10.52
N GLU A 550 -25.77 8.65 11.62
CA GLU A 550 -27.22 8.67 11.76
C GLU A 550 -27.57 9.58 12.93
N PHE A 551 -28.44 10.54 12.66
CA PHE A 551 -28.93 11.47 13.68
C PHE A 551 -30.31 11.01 14.15
N SER A 552 -30.52 10.95 15.44
CA SER A 552 -31.87 10.74 16.01
C SER A 552 -32.66 12.02 15.92
N THR A 553 -33.95 11.89 15.67
CA THR A 553 -34.86 13.04 15.78
C THR A 553 -35.22 13.27 17.24
N LEU A 554 -34.87 14.45 17.76
CA LEU A 554 -35.23 14.83 19.12
C LEU A 554 -36.72 15.13 19.21
N ALA A 555 -37.33 14.75 20.33
CA ALA A 555 -38.77 15.02 20.55
C ALA A 555 -39.06 16.51 20.40
N GLY A 556 -40.11 16.82 19.63
CA GLY A 556 -40.53 18.21 19.37
C GLY A 556 -39.83 18.86 18.18
N TYR A 557 -39.03 18.12 17.45
CA TYR A 557 -38.30 18.62 16.27
C TYR A 557 -38.68 17.82 15.03
N THR A 558 -38.53 18.48 13.89
CA THR A 558 -38.73 17.88 12.56
C THR A 558 -37.47 18.13 11.73
N PRO A 559 -36.95 17.14 10.98
CA PRO A 559 -35.81 17.33 10.09
C PRO A 559 -36.14 18.37 9.02
N THR A 560 -35.13 19.24 8.76
CA THR A 560 -35.28 20.28 7.74
C THR A 560 -34.89 19.77 6.36
N THR A 561 -35.00 20.63 5.35
CA THR A 561 -34.66 20.31 3.96
C THR A 561 -33.20 19.97 3.82
N VAL A 562 -32.90 18.88 3.10
CA VAL A 562 -31.58 18.36 2.90
C VAL A 562 -30.90 19.08 1.73
N ASN A 563 -29.62 19.42 1.90
CA ASN A 563 -28.75 20.00 0.85
C ASN A 563 -29.38 21.23 0.17
N ALA A 564 -29.92 22.12 0.96
CA ALA A 564 -30.62 23.29 0.46
C ALA A 564 -29.74 24.38 -0.11
N GLY A 565 -28.43 24.33 0.21
CA GLY A 565 -27.47 25.31 -0.25
C GLY A 565 -26.45 24.71 -1.22
N THR A 566 -25.47 25.53 -1.57
CA THR A 566 -24.34 25.10 -2.39
C THR A 566 -23.09 24.85 -1.55
N ASP A 567 -23.13 25.17 -0.26
CA ASP A 567 -22.04 25.00 0.68
C ASP A 567 -22.36 23.86 1.65
N ASP A 568 -21.74 22.72 1.44
CA ASP A 568 -21.90 21.51 2.23
C ASP A 568 -21.60 21.71 3.72
N ALA A 569 -20.80 22.71 4.06
CA ALA A 569 -20.45 22.98 5.46
C ALA A 569 -21.55 23.68 6.24
N VAL A 570 -22.57 24.23 5.57
CA VAL A 570 -23.62 25.04 6.20
C VAL A 570 -25.03 24.64 5.82
N ASP A 571 -25.23 23.51 5.15
CA ASP A 571 -26.57 22.97 4.88
C ASP A 571 -26.82 21.68 5.69
N SER A 572 -28.03 21.16 5.61
CA SER A 572 -28.37 19.90 6.29
C SER A 572 -28.12 18.72 5.38
N ASP A 573 -27.42 17.71 5.90
CA ASP A 573 -27.19 16.44 5.22
C ASP A 573 -28.32 15.41 5.48
N GLY A 574 -29.27 15.75 6.30
CA GLY A 574 -30.41 14.87 6.63
C GLY A 574 -30.15 14.00 7.87
N LEU A 575 -30.97 12.96 8.04
CA LEU A 575 -30.90 12.07 9.21
C LEU A 575 -29.83 10.99 9.07
N THR A 576 -29.47 10.62 7.84
CA THR A 576 -28.42 9.66 7.56
C THR A 576 -27.58 10.22 6.44
N THR A 577 -26.29 10.36 6.68
CA THR A 577 -25.39 10.90 5.67
C THR A 577 -24.07 10.12 5.66
N THR A 578 -23.43 10.15 4.51
CA THR A 578 -22.13 9.52 4.29
C THR A 578 -21.05 10.57 4.29
N GLY A 579 -19.98 10.33 5.04
CA GLY A 579 -18.81 11.18 5.06
C GLY A 579 -17.55 10.40 4.71
N VAL A 580 -16.65 11.04 3.97
CA VAL A 580 -15.39 10.46 3.59
C VAL A 580 -14.27 11.17 4.34
N ILE A 581 -13.40 10.39 4.99
CA ILE A 581 -12.15 10.90 5.54
C ILE A 581 -11.05 10.53 4.56
N LYS A 582 -10.35 11.55 4.07
CA LYS A 582 -9.22 11.39 3.17
C LYS A 582 -8.14 12.39 3.57
N ASP A 583 -7.20 11.94 4.39
CA ASP A 583 -6.02 12.69 4.82
C ASP A 583 -6.32 14.00 5.56
N ALA A 584 -7.53 14.17 6.03
CA ALA A 584 -7.96 15.35 6.79
C ALA A 584 -9.23 15.06 7.56
N ASP A 585 -9.49 15.86 8.60
CA ASP A 585 -10.76 15.84 9.31
C ASP A 585 -11.90 16.19 8.36
N ASN A 586 -13.06 15.59 8.57
CA ASN A 586 -14.29 15.97 7.87
C ASN A 586 -15.29 16.53 8.89
N MET A 587 -15.47 17.84 8.89
CA MET A 587 -16.37 18.55 9.79
C MET A 587 -17.49 19.22 9.01
N THR A 588 -18.08 18.47 8.06
CA THR A 588 -19.17 18.95 7.20
C THR A 588 -20.46 18.17 7.36
N LEU A 589 -20.54 17.21 8.29
CA LEU A 589 -21.71 16.33 8.42
C LEU A 589 -22.67 16.92 9.42
N ASP A 590 -23.60 17.71 8.91
CA ASP A 590 -24.55 18.49 9.68
C ASP A 590 -25.96 17.97 9.51
N SER A 591 -26.79 18.24 10.49
CA SER A 591 -28.23 17.99 10.41
C SER A 591 -29.00 19.15 11.01
N GLY A 592 -29.97 19.62 10.28
CA GLY A 592 -30.82 20.71 10.72
C GLY A 592 -32.22 20.20 11.08
N PHE A 593 -32.78 20.84 12.08
CA PHE A 593 -34.12 20.55 12.55
C PHE A 593 -34.84 21.86 12.85
N TYR A 594 -36.12 21.87 12.71
CA TYR A 594 -36.91 22.96 13.21
C TYR A 594 -37.92 22.42 14.22
N LYS A 595 -38.33 23.28 15.13
CA LYS A 595 -39.33 22.89 16.12
C LYS A 595 -40.62 22.55 15.38
N THR A 596 -41.17 21.39 15.67
CA THR A 596 -42.44 20.96 15.10
C THR A 596 -43.47 21.97 15.52
N PRO A 597 -44.14 22.65 14.58
CA PRO A 597 -45.13 23.62 14.92
C PRO A 597 -46.25 22.99 15.73
N LYS A 598 -46.64 23.68 16.78
CA LYS A 598 -47.76 23.32 17.61
C LYS A 598 -48.79 24.38 17.49
N TYR A 599 -50.03 23.95 17.48
CA TYR A 599 -51.17 24.83 17.23
C TYR A 599 -52.16 24.73 18.36
N SER A 600 -53.06 25.68 18.36
CA SER A 600 -54.19 25.73 19.29
C SER A 600 -55.48 25.77 18.54
N LEU A 601 -56.51 25.27 19.15
CA LEU A 601 -57.87 25.42 18.68
C LEU A 601 -58.76 25.76 19.85
N GLY A 602 -59.90 26.36 19.52
CA GLY A 602 -60.81 26.73 20.54
C GLY A 602 -61.80 27.78 20.03
N ASP A 603 -62.40 28.45 20.86
CA ASP A 603 -63.07 29.71 20.79
C ASP A 603 -64.10 29.84 21.92
N TYR A 604 -65.35 29.73 21.65
CA TYR A 604 -66.34 30.41 22.45
C TYR A 604 -67.72 29.66 22.45
N VAL A 605 -68.30 29.53 23.63
CA VAL A 605 -69.64 29.00 23.79
C VAL A 605 -70.46 30.14 24.37
N TRP A 606 -71.54 30.50 23.69
CA TRP A 606 -72.35 31.66 24.08
C TRP A 606 -73.84 31.34 24.23
N TYR A 607 -74.50 32.27 24.85
CA TYR A 607 -75.92 32.23 25.10
C TYR A 607 -76.60 32.98 24.00
N ASP A 608 -77.25 32.24 23.10
CA ASP A 608 -78.04 32.81 21.97
C ASP A 608 -79.42 33.21 22.43
N SER A 609 -79.51 34.37 23.06
CA SER A 609 -80.74 34.81 23.69
C SER A 609 -81.85 35.12 22.70
N ASN A 610 -81.53 35.50 21.49
CA ASN A 610 -82.52 35.80 20.45
C ASN A 610 -82.76 34.63 19.46
N LYS A 611 -82.05 33.49 19.67
CA LYS A 611 -82.23 32.27 18.89
C LYS A 611 -81.92 32.43 17.40
N ASP A 612 -81.06 33.36 17.01
CA ASP A 612 -80.72 33.63 15.61
C ASP A 612 -79.56 32.86 15.09
N GLY A 613 -78.87 32.14 15.96
CA GLY A 613 -77.65 31.36 15.60
C GLY A 613 -76.44 32.19 15.40
N LYS A 614 -76.45 33.47 15.75
CA LYS A 614 -75.34 34.40 15.58
C LYS A 614 -74.91 34.97 16.90
N GLN A 615 -73.57 35.20 17.04
CA GLN A 615 -73.05 35.91 18.20
C GLN A 615 -73.29 37.37 18.10
N ASP A 616 -74.11 37.87 19.02
CA ASP A 616 -74.35 39.30 19.17
C ASP A 616 -73.55 39.87 20.31
N SER A 617 -73.07 41.10 20.18
CA SER A 617 -72.19 41.74 21.18
C SER A 617 -72.84 41.84 22.57
N THR A 618 -74.14 41.74 22.68
CA THR A 618 -74.87 41.77 23.96
C THR A 618 -75.05 40.39 24.57
N GLU A 619 -74.73 39.34 23.85
CA GLU A 619 -74.85 37.97 24.33
C GLU A 619 -73.64 37.57 25.15
N LYS A 620 -73.88 36.72 26.14
CA LYS A 620 -72.86 36.32 27.12
C LYS A 620 -72.36 34.93 26.85
N GLY A 621 -71.10 34.70 27.23
CA GLY A 621 -70.52 33.36 27.23
C GLY A 621 -71.15 32.48 28.30
N ILE A 622 -71.14 31.19 28.06
CA ILE A 622 -71.60 30.17 29.00
C ILE A 622 -70.39 29.52 29.68
N LYS A 623 -70.32 29.66 30.99
CA LYS A 623 -69.30 29.04 31.81
C LYS A 623 -69.64 27.56 32.06
N GLY A 624 -68.60 26.74 32.16
CA GLY A 624 -68.71 25.37 32.67
C GLY A 624 -69.18 24.35 31.63
N VAL A 625 -69.19 24.70 30.35
CA VAL A 625 -69.50 23.73 29.30
C VAL A 625 -68.32 22.80 29.11
N LYS A 626 -68.55 21.53 29.23
CA LYS A 626 -67.51 20.52 29.04
C LYS A 626 -67.25 20.36 27.54
N VAL A 627 -66.02 20.50 27.17
CA VAL A 627 -65.57 20.36 25.78
C VAL A 627 -64.55 19.26 25.71
N THR A 628 -64.72 18.31 24.81
CA THR A 628 -63.84 17.17 24.61
C THR A 628 -63.22 17.25 23.25
N LEU A 629 -61.86 17.03 23.20
CA LEU A 629 -61.14 16.97 21.96
C LEU A 629 -60.77 15.52 21.65
N GLN A 630 -61.10 15.08 20.44
CA GLN A 630 -60.71 13.77 19.92
C GLN A 630 -59.79 13.91 18.73
N ASN A 631 -58.88 12.96 18.57
CA ASN A 631 -58.04 12.86 17.38
C ASN A 631 -58.84 12.18 16.23
N GLU A 632 -58.17 12.01 15.07
CA GLU A 632 -58.79 11.40 13.88
C GLU A 632 -59.28 9.98 14.15
N LYS A 633 -58.65 9.27 15.09
CA LYS A 633 -59.06 7.89 15.47
C LYS A 633 -60.20 7.84 16.45
N GLY A 634 -60.70 8.99 16.89
CA GLY A 634 -61.77 9.06 17.87
C GLY A 634 -61.32 8.91 19.32
N GLU A 635 -60.02 8.95 19.58
CA GLU A 635 -59.45 8.89 20.92
C GLU A 635 -59.54 10.26 21.59
N VAL A 636 -59.97 10.31 22.83
CA VAL A 636 -60.01 11.56 23.60
C VAL A 636 -58.59 11.98 23.98
N ILE A 637 -58.17 13.13 23.49
CA ILE A 637 -56.82 13.65 23.75
C ILE A 637 -56.84 14.85 24.71
N GLY A 638 -58.00 15.38 25.00
CA GLY A 638 -58.13 16.46 25.96
C GLY A 638 -59.57 16.73 26.34
N THR A 639 -59.76 17.29 27.50
CA THR A 639 -61.06 17.73 28.02
C THR A 639 -60.85 19.04 28.77
N THR A 640 -61.74 19.99 28.55
CA THR A 640 -61.68 21.25 29.26
C THR A 640 -63.10 21.73 29.51
N GLU A 641 -63.21 22.82 30.21
CA GLU A 641 -64.52 23.52 30.44
C GLU A 641 -64.39 24.96 30.06
N THR A 642 -65.47 25.56 29.56
CA THR A 642 -65.42 26.97 29.23
C THR A 642 -65.31 27.82 30.49
N ASP A 643 -64.55 28.91 30.35
CA ASP A 643 -64.36 29.86 31.42
C ASP A 643 -65.56 30.78 31.64
N GLU A 644 -65.37 31.76 32.51
CA GLU A 644 -66.41 32.74 32.86
C GLU A 644 -66.90 33.56 31.67
N ASN A 645 -66.07 33.64 30.62
CA ASN A 645 -66.38 34.36 29.39
C ASN A 645 -66.88 33.43 28.29
N GLY A 646 -67.05 32.13 28.60
CA GLY A 646 -67.44 31.13 27.62
C GLY A 646 -66.29 30.66 26.72
N LYS A 647 -65.11 31.03 27.02
CA LYS A 647 -63.93 30.66 26.20
C LYS A 647 -63.40 29.33 26.62
N TYR A 648 -62.89 28.55 25.63
CA TYR A 648 -62.15 27.32 25.86
C TYR A 648 -61.03 27.27 24.86
N ARG A 649 -60.06 26.47 25.18
CA ARG A 649 -58.82 26.36 24.35
C ARG A 649 -58.16 25.03 24.59
N PHE A 650 -57.68 24.42 23.50
CA PHE A 650 -56.73 23.30 23.54
C PHE A 650 -55.42 23.72 22.87
N ASP A 651 -54.33 23.54 23.54
CA ASP A 651 -53.02 23.97 23.10
C ASP A 651 -52.11 22.78 22.74
N ASN A 652 -51.04 23.07 22.13
CA ASN A 652 -49.95 22.12 21.87
C ASN A 652 -50.38 20.94 20.98
N LEU A 653 -51.11 21.24 19.92
CA LEU A 653 -51.62 20.25 18.98
C LEU A 653 -50.77 20.19 17.72
N ASP A 654 -50.55 18.96 17.23
CA ASP A 654 -49.95 18.76 15.91
C ASP A 654 -50.97 19.11 14.80
N SER A 655 -50.46 19.34 13.60
CA SER A 655 -51.29 19.36 12.41
C SER A 655 -52.06 18.04 12.30
N GLY A 656 -53.30 18.08 11.96
CA GLY A 656 -54.09 16.88 11.85
C GLY A 656 -55.61 17.18 11.91
N LYS A 657 -56.37 16.11 11.93
CA LYS A 657 -57.79 16.17 12.01
C LYS A 657 -58.27 15.90 13.43
N TYR A 658 -59.15 16.72 13.90
CA TYR A 658 -59.68 16.65 15.26
C TYR A 658 -61.22 16.78 15.25
N LYS A 659 -61.80 16.37 16.34
CA LYS A 659 -63.23 16.56 16.59
C LYS A 659 -63.37 17.22 17.95
N VAL A 660 -64.14 18.31 17.98
CA VAL A 660 -64.52 19.00 19.21
C VAL A 660 -65.95 18.63 19.55
N ILE A 661 -66.16 18.16 20.76
CA ILE A 661 -67.52 17.74 21.23
C ILE A 661 -67.87 18.59 22.40
N PHE A 662 -69.00 19.28 22.26
CA PHE A 662 -69.55 20.09 23.33
C PHE A 662 -70.68 19.28 24.05
N GLU A 663 -70.54 19.21 25.37
CA GLU A 663 -71.62 18.61 26.17
C GLU A 663 -72.73 19.63 26.39
N LYS A 664 -73.90 19.32 25.88
CA LYS A 664 -75.03 20.22 25.97
C LYS A 664 -75.38 20.50 27.43
N PRO A 665 -75.40 21.79 27.87
CA PRO A 665 -75.80 22.12 29.22
C PRO A 665 -77.28 21.77 29.49
N ALA A 666 -77.54 21.38 30.72
CA ALA A 666 -78.89 21.02 31.11
C ALA A 666 -79.84 22.22 30.98
N GLY A 667 -80.99 22.00 30.39
CA GLY A 667 -82.04 23.04 30.21
C GLY A 667 -81.79 23.94 29.01
N LEU A 668 -80.78 23.69 28.22
CA LEU A 668 -80.50 24.49 27.03
C LEU A 668 -80.60 23.62 25.78
N LYS A 669 -80.87 24.27 24.66
CA LYS A 669 -80.97 23.67 23.34
C LYS A 669 -79.91 24.21 22.44
N GLN A 670 -79.43 23.36 21.53
CA GLN A 670 -78.46 23.74 20.48
C GLN A 670 -79.15 24.76 19.52
N THR A 671 -78.45 25.88 19.30
CA THR A 671 -78.95 26.87 18.35
C THR A 671 -78.63 26.46 16.90
N GLY A 672 -79.12 27.25 15.95
CA GLY A 672 -78.87 27.04 14.54
C GLY A 672 -77.40 27.11 14.24
N THR A 673 -76.92 26.23 13.35
CA THR A 673 -75.53 26.13 13.02
C THR A 673 -75.18 26.73 11.66
N ASN A 674 -73.97 27.24 11.49
CA ASN A 674 -73.43 27.80 10.23
C ASN A 674 -74.34 28.87 9.63
N THR A 675 -74.81 29.82 10.45
CA THR A 675 -75.80 30.83 10.08
C THR A 675 -75.12 32.12 9.61
N THR A 676 -73.84 32.34 9.88
CA THR A 676 -73.12 33.57 9.53
C THR A 676 -71.66 33.26 9.31
N GLU A 677 -70.77 34.26 9.53
CA GLU A 677 -69.33 34.10 9.44
C GLU A 677 -68.84 33.08 10.48
N ASP A 678 -67.89 32.25 10.09
CA ASP A 678 -67.37 31.10 10.87
C ASP A 678 -66.93 31.47 12.30
N ASP A 679 -66.50 32.70 12.53
CA ASP A 679 -66.09 33.19 13.86
C ASP A 679 -67.23 33.73 14.70
N LYS A 680 -68.47 33.72 14.20
CA LYS A 680 -69.65 34.34 14.86
C LYS A 680 -70.88 33.48 14.85
N ASP A 681 -70.80 32.24 14.39
CA ASP A 681 -71.98 31.35 14.37
C ASP A 681 -71.66 30.09 15.19
N ALA A 682 -72.63 29.21 15.31
CA ALA A 682 -72.46 27.96 15.99
C ALA A 682 -72.04 26.86 15.00
N ASP A 683 -71.05 26.08 15.36
CA ASP A 683 -70.63 24.94 14.57
C ASP A 683 -71.32 23.64 14.93
N GLY A 684 -72.06 23.65 16.01
CA GLY A 684 -72.83 22.50 16.46
C GLY A 684 -72.19 21.78 17.65
N GLY A 685 -72.89 20.69 18.07
CA GLY A 685 -72.46 19.94 19.23
C GLY A 685 -71.19 19.08 18.99
N GLU A 686 -70.91 18.72 17.75
CA GLU A 686 -69.74 18.02 17.32
C GLU A 686 -69.23 18.72 16.08
N VAL A 687 -67.92 19.08 16.11
CA VAL A 687 -67.26 19.82 15.04
C VAL A 687 -66.02 19.11 14.60
N ASP A 688 -65.93 18.82 13.32
CA ASP A 688 -64.71 18.34 12.69
C ASP A 688 -63.87 19.53 12.30
N VAL A 689 -62.59 19.48 12.62
CA VAL A 689 -61.64 20.54 12.33
C VAL A 689 -60.38 19.97 11.82
N THR A 690 -59.74 20.63 10.87
CA THR A 690 -58.44 20.28 10.34
C THR A 690 -57.47 21.42 10.68
N ILE A 691 -56.47 21.11 11.45
CA ILE A 691 -55.37 22.03 11.74
C ILE A 691 -54.24 21.73 10.73
N THR A 692 -53.85 22.70 9.93
CA THR A 692 -52.78 22.56 8.96
C THR A 692 -51.56 23.37 9.36
N ASP A 693 -51.61 24.68 9.35
CA ASP A 693 -50.46 25.57 9.55
C ASP A 693 -50.76 26.81 10.41
N HIS A 694 -51.92 26.87 11.05
CA HIS A 694 -52.28 27.97 11.94
C HIS A 694 -53.29 27.50 12.95
N ASP A 695 -53.46 28.32 14.02
CA ASP A 695 -54.44 28.10 15.05
C ASP A 695 -55.86 28.29 14.49
N ASP A 696 -56.80 27.63 15.05
CA ASP A 696 -58.22 27.79 14.70
C ASP A 696 -59.05 28.20 15.94
N PHE A 697 -59.47 29.43 15.99
CA PHE A 697 -60.28 29.97 17.05
C PHE A 697 -61.68 30.35 16.55
N THR A 698 -62.22 29.54 15.64
CA THR A 698 -63.53 29.73 15.07
C THR A 698 -64.48 28.64 15.50
N LEU A 699 -64.14 27.79 16.43
CA LEU A 699 -64.93 26.59 16.81
C LEU A 699 -65.85 26.91 17.94
N ASP A 700 -66.95 27.49 17.62
CA ASP A 700 -67.89 28.02 18.56
C ASP A 700 -69.17 27.20 18.61
N ASN A 701 -69.88 27.33 19.70
CA ASN A 701 -71.23 26.77 19.80
C ASN A 701 -72.09 27.67 20.65
N GLY A 702 -73.37 27.71 20.26
CA GLY A 702 -74.33 28.49 20.95
C GLY A 702 -75.54 27.67 21.43
N TYR A 703 -76.11 28.12 22.51
CA TYR A 703 -77.27 27.50 23.11
C TYR A 703 -78.23 28.55 23.51
N PHE A 704 -79.53 28.18 23.57
CA PHE A 704 -80.61 29.01 24.07
C PHE A 704 -81.48 28.23 25.07
N GLU A 705 -82.18 28.93 25.90
CA GLU A 705 -83.08 28.27 26.88
C GLU A 705 -84.24 27.54 26.18
N GLU A 706 -84.45 26.32 26.63
CA GLU A 706 -85.54 25.52 26.22
C GLU A 706 -86.75 26.06 26.91
N GLU A 707 -87.76 26.51 26.12
CA GLU A 707 -88.99 26.93 26.71
C GLU A 707 -89.70 25.74 27.31
N THR A 708 -89.85 25.80 28.62
CA THR A 708 -90.69 24.86 29.33
C THR A 708 -92.09 25.23 28.95
N SER A 709 -92.76 24.36 28.22
CA SER A 709 -94.20 24.53 28.04
C SER A 709 -94.88 24.25 29.35
N ASP A 710 -95.19 25.31 30.06
CA ASP A 710 -96.15 25.21 31.14
C ASP A 710 -97.51 24.94 30.51
N SER A 711 -97.87 23.68 30.46
CA SER A 711 -99.24 23.33 30.22
C SER A 711 -100.00 23.49 31.54
N ASP A 712 -100.36 24.69 31.80
CA ASP A 712 -101.45 24.86 32.76
C ASP A 712 -102.73 24.42 32.09
N SER A 713 -103.06 23.22 32.36
CA SER A 713 -104.44 22.83 32.16
C SER A 713 -105.17 23.13 33.42
N ASP A 714 -105.74 24.27 33.40
CA ASP A 714 -106.82 24.51 34.35
C ASP A 714 -108.11 24.01 33.78
N SER A 715 -108.67 23.14 34.58
CA SER A 715 -110.06 23.22 34.61
C SER A 715 -110.85 22.50 35.53
#